data_9fa99edd5e93111ac6ed72164f5334dc
#
_entry.id   9fa99edd5e93111ac6ed72164f5334dc
#
_cell.length_a   1.000
_cell.length_b   1.000
_cell.length_c   1.000
_cell.angle_alpha   90.00
_cell.angle_beta   90.00
_cell.angle_gamma   90.00
#
_symmetry.space_group_name_H-M   'P 1'
#
loop_
_entity.id
_entity.type
_entity.pdbx_description
1 polymer ?
#
loop_
_entity_poly.entity_id
_entity_poly.type
_entity_poly.pdbx_seq_one_letter_code
_entity_poly.pdbx_strand_id
1 'polypeptide(L)'
;MARLRQECGFWSRHAARALMTCSLLLGALHSTLARGEAAPADDLARMSLGELANIEVTSVSKSSEGLQRAPAAIYVITHDDIQRSAATNIPEALRLAPNLLVTQTASSAYVISARGFGGNPNAQNFANKLLILIDGRSVYTPLFSGIYANTLDVMLQDVERIEVISGVGATLWGANAMNGVINIITRASYLTQGSFVDAAAGNQVQELGARYGDRINGDATFRAYGFEFHRGAMETAGGTTAHDGWSKGQGGFRTDWSTDRDSLTVQGDFYRGTENMLDNSDGMLFGGNLLARYQNHGARSDFQVQAYFDQNEQFGPAGGTAFVVHTYDLEVQQTIAAGASNRIIWGGGERVYAYGITNTASLLFEPPSHDLTLGDAFIQDTLALASSVNFIFGIKYEDDPFSGWMPLPDARLSWDINGHATMWAAASRAIRSPTPFDDEVVEKVGPFTYLAGNTQFRPEQVTAYEIGTRAQPSPDVSLSVAAFCNVYDDLRTIEHRVAKSFFPLYWGNLMRGDTFGIDAWGNWQINNWWRLSPGVTWVRERLEFRAGASQLLGIAQAADDPSSHATLTSSMNLPHHTSFDASLRYVGALPEPGLQHYYELDARYGWQVSEKVNLSLSGTNLLHERHTELPAPFGEQITRSVMAEARWKF
;
A
#
# COMPACT_ATOMS: atom_id res chain seq x y z
N MET A 1 14.78 -17.37 -22.06
CA MET A 1 15.49 -17.28 -20.77
C MET A 1 16.90 -16.69 -20.88
N ALA A 2 17.82 -17.17 -21.74
CA ALA A 2 19.17 -16.62 -21.81
C ALA A 2 19.25 -15.14 -22.29
N ARG A 3 18.43 -14.73 -23.25
CA ARG A 3 18.39 -13.35 -23.76
C ARG A 3 17.83 -12.34 -22.75
N LEU A 4 16.77 -12.67 -22.04
CA LEU A 4 16.18 -11.84 -21.00
C LEU A 4 17.13 -11.63 -19.81
N ARG A 5 17.85 -12.66 -19.39
CA ARG A 5 18.89 -12.56 -18.35
C ARG A 5 20.09 -11.67 -18.78
N GLN A 6 20.36 -11.60 -20.09
CA GLN A 6 21.47 -10.82 -20.61
C GLN A 6 21.16 -9.31 -20.62
N GLU A 7 19.90 -8.91 -20.81
CA GLU A 7 19.49 -7.49 -20.79
C GLU A 7 19.36 -6.94 -19.37
N CYS A 8 18.84 -7.69 -18.41
CA CYS A 8 18.92 -7.30 -16.99
C CYS A 8 20.38 -7.16 -16.50
N GLY A 9 21.31 -7.99 -16.98
CA GLY A 9 22.75 -7.88 -16.72
C GLY A 9 23.42 -6.66 -17.35
N PHE A 10 22.87 -6.15 -18.46
CA PHE A 10 23.39 -4.95 -19.13
C PHE A 10 23.03 -3.67 -18.35
N TRP A 11 21.83 -3.61 -17.80
CA TRP A 11 21.34 -2.45 -17.02
C TRP A 11 22.01 -2.29 -15.66
N SER A 12 22.47 -3.37 -15.04
CA SER A 12 23.28 -3.26 -13.81
C SER A 12 24.54 -2.41 -13.99
N ARG A 13 25.11 -2.40 -15.20
CA ARG A 13 26.30 -1.58 -15.53
C ARG A 13 25.96 -0.11 -15.83
N HIS A 14 24.75 0.19 -16.31
CA HIS A 14 24.33 1.56 -16.62
C HIS A 14 23.67 2.24 -15.43
N ALA A 15 22.93 1.51 -14.60
CA ALA A 15 22.36 2.01 -13.35
C ALA A 15 23.47 2.40 -12.35
N ALA A 16 24.54 1.60 -12.27
CA ALA A 16 25.72 1.96 -11.46
C ALA A 16 26.41 3.25 -11.92
N ARG A 17 26.40 3.53 -13.24
CA ARG A 17 26.94 4.80 -13.79
C ARG A 17 26.00 5.99 -13.56
N ALA A 18 24.68 5.80 -13.63
CA ALA A 18 23.70 6.84 -13.35
C ALA A 18 23.71 7.24 -11.86
N LEU A 19 23.86 6.27 -10.96
CA LEU A 19 24.02 6.51 -9.52
C LEU A 19 25.30 7.31 -9.19
N MET A 20 26.41 7.05 -9.89
CA MET A 20 27.66 7.82 -9.74
C MET A 20 27.56 9.25 -10.30
N THR A 21 26.79 9.48 -11.36
CA THR A 21 26.63 10.81 -11.99
C THR A 21 25.71 11.72 -11.18
N CYS A 22 24.67 11.18 -10.53
CA CYS A 22 23.83 11.94 -9.59
C CYS A 22 24.62 12.41 -8.36
N SER A 23 25.55 11.61 -7.86
CA SER A 23 26.42 11.99 -6.74
C SER A 23 27.37 13.16 -7.07
N LEU A 24 27.72 13.36 -8.34
CA LEU A 24 28.59 14.45 -8.81
C LEU A 24 27.84 15.76 -9.10
N LEU A 25 26.53 15.70 -9.41
CA LEU A 25 25.72 16.90 -9.66
C LEU A 25 25.26 17.62 -8.38
N LEU A 26 25.19 16.92 -7.26
CA LEU A 26 24.86 17.52 -5.95
C LEU A 26 26.02 18.34 -5.34
N GLY A 27 27.24 18.14 -5.79
CA GLY A 27 28.43 18.91 -5.35
C GLY A 27 28.54 20.33 -5.92
N ALA A 28 27.76 20.69 -6.95
CA ALA A 28 27.90 21.96 -7.68
C ALA A 28 26.88 23.05 -7.26
N LEU A 29 25.93 22.76 -6.36
CA LEU A 29 24.86 23.68 -5.94
C LEU A 29 25.13 24.43 -4.63
N HIS A 30 26.37 24.40 -4.13
CA HIS A 30 26.76 25.09 -2.88
C HIS A 30 27.28 26.52 -3.11
N SER A 31 26.58 27.37 -3.82
CA SER A 31 26.93 28.79 -3.80
C SER A 31 25.72 29.71 -3.76
N THR A 32 25.65 30.43 -2.64
CA THR A 32 24.98 31.71 -2.42
C THR A 32 23.46 31.74 -2.38
N LEU A 33 22.90 31.47 -1.18
CA LEU A 33 21.67 32.11 -0.74
C LEU A 33 21.93 32.82 0.59
N ALA A 34 21.68 34.12 0.60
CA ALA A 34 21.84 34.99 1.76
C ALA A 34 20.97 34.52 2.93
N ARG A 35 21.59 34.35 4.12
CA ARG A 35 20.90 34.16 5.39
C ARG A 35 20.12 35.44 5.76
N GLY A 36 18.81 35.41 5.55
CA GLY A 36 17.90 36.30 6.22
C GLY A 36 17.68 35.80 7.66
N GLU A 37 17.88 36.63 8.66
CA GLU A 37 17.58 36.34 10.05
C GLU A 37 16.08 36.00 10.19
N ALA A 38 15.78 34.75 10.50
CA ALA A 38 14.40 34.29 10.73
C ALA A 38 14.01 34.59 12.16
N ALA A 39 12.79 35.12 12.33
CA ALA A 39 12.12 35.23 13.64
C ALA A 39 12.03 33.82 14.29
N PRO A 40 12.03 33.69 15.63
CA PRO A 40 11.96 32.40 16.30
C PRO A 40 10.70 31.66 15.85
N ALA A 41 10.89 30.53 15.20
CA ALA A 41 9.82 29.62 14.84
C ALA A 41 9.34 28.98 16.15
N ASP A 42 8.15 29.31 16.57
CA ASP A 42 7.44 28.57 17.59
C ASP A 42 7.23 27.12 17.09
N ASP A 43 7.54 26.20 17.98
CA ASP A 43 7.70 24.76 17.81
C ASP A 43 6.42 24.07 17.29
N LEU A 44 6.16 24.12 16.00
CA LEU A 44 5.34 23.13 15.34
C LEU A 44 6.27 21.94 15.08
N ALA A 45 6.19 20.95 15.95
CA ALA A 45 7.09 19.82 16.01
C ALA A 45 7.10 19.07 14.67
N ARG A 46 8.10 19.36 13.86
CA ARG A 46 8.47 18.54 12.70
C ARG A 46 9.61 17.64 13.08
N MET A 47 9.48 16.38 12.73
CA MET A 47 10.64 15.50 12.73
C MET A 47 11.74 16.10 11.84
N SER A 48 12.91 16.30 12.40
CA SER A 48 14.12 16.61 11.65
C SER A 48 14.46 15.47 10.69
N LEU A 49 15.25 15.72 9.65
CA LEU A 49 15.69 14.65 8.75
C LEU A 49 16.51 13.58 9.49
N GLY A 50 17.19 13.93 10.59
CA GLY A 50 17.85 12.97 11.47
C GLY A 50 16.87 12.06 12.22
N GLU A 51 15.75 12.60 12.70
CA GLU A 51 14.68 11.81 13.31
C GLU A 51 13.97 10.93 12.28
N LEU A 52 13.72 11.43 11.07
CA LEU A 52 13.17 10.64 9.96
C LEU A 52 14.09 9.47 9.58
N ALA A 53 15.41 9.68 9.55
CA ALA A 53 16.38 8.62 9.28
C ALA A 53 16.41 7.53 10.37
N ASN A 54 16.01 7.89 11.60
CA ASN A 54 15.97 6.98 12.74
C ASN A 54 14.57 6.41 13.03
N ILE A 55 13.56 6.70 12.19
CA ILE A 55 12.26 6.03 12.32
C ILE A 55 12.46 4.52 12.30
N GLU A 56 11.91 3.85 13.28
CA GLU A 56 11.89 2.40 13.31
C GLU A 56 10.84 1.86 12.34
N VAL A 57 11.27 1.00 11.44
CA VAL A 57 10.42 0.28 10.49
C VAL A 57 10.40 -1.21 10.82
N THR A 58 9.29 -1.85 10.58
CA THR A 58 9.09 -3.27 10.94
C THR A 58 8.78 -4.15 9.73
N SER A 59 8.32 -3.56 8.64
CA SER A 59 7.80 -4.32 7.50
C SER A 59 8.87 -4.98 6.65
N VAL A 60 10.14 -4.53 6.73
CA VAL A 60 11.25 -5.09 5.95
C VAL A 60 11.79 -6.38 6.54
N SER A 61 11.82 -6.50 7.88
CA SER A 61 12.45 -7.64 8.59
C SER A 61 11.56 -8.29 9.65
N LYS A 62 10.27 -7.93 9.75
CA LYS A 62 9.36 -8.31 10.86
C LYS A 62 9.97 -8.05 12.26
N SER A 63 10.93 -7.16 12.34
CA SER A 63 11.57 -6.71 13.57
C SER A 63 11.94 -5.25 13.44
N SER A 64 11.96 -4.53 14.57
CA SER A 64 12.31 -3.11 14.56
C SER A 64 13.75 -2.88 14.07
N GLU A 65 13.89 -2.04 13.04
CA GLU A 65 15.17 -1.57 12.52
C GLU A 65 15.06 -0.11 12.06
N GLY A 66 16.14 0.66 12.18
CA GLY A 66 16.14 2.04 11.73
C GLY A 66 16.01 2.15 10.21
N LEU A 67 15.15 3.05 9.72
CA LEU A 67 14.89 3.29 8.30
C LEU A 67 16.17 3.44 7.48
N GLN A 68 17.18 4.15 8.00
CA GLN A 68 18.46 4.37 7.32
C GLN A 68 19.17 3.06 6.96
N ARG A 69 19.00 2.00 7.76
CA ARG A 69 19.68 0.71 7.59
C ARG A 69 18.84 -0.35 6.88
N ALA A 70 17.54 -0.10 6.70
CA ALA A 70 16.63 -1.06 6.07
C ALA A 70 17.02 -1.33 4.61
N PRO A 71 17.36 -2.59 4.24
CA PRO A 71 17.86 -2.94 2.91
C PRO A 71 16.73 -3.18 1.90
N ALA A 72 15.90 -2.18 1.68
CA ALA A 72 14.77 -2.21 0.76
C ALA A 72 14.38 -0.80 0.29
N ALA A 73 13.70 -0.69 -0.84
CA ALA A 73 13.05 0.52 -1.30
C ALA A 73 11.80 0.78 -0.45
N ILE A 74 11.97 1.39 0.72
CA ILE A 74 10.88 1.71 1.66
C ILE A 74 10.69 3.22 1.78
N TYR A 75 9.46 3.68 1.61
CA TYR A 75 8.99 5.03 1.92
C TYR A 75 8.11 4.99 3.17
N VAL A 76 8.26 5.97 4.04
CA VAL A 76 7.44 6.10 5.25
C VAL A 76 6.63 7.38 5.16
N ILE A 77 5.30 7.24 5.14
CA ILE A 77 4.38 8.35 5.32
C ILE A 77 4.17 8.50 6.83
N THR A 78 4.61 9.61 7.39
CA THR A 78 4.53 9.84 8.84
C THR A 78 3.15 10.35 9.25
N HIS A 79 2.86 10.28 10.55
CA HIS A 79 1.68 10.93 11.13
C HIS A 79 1.58 12.41 10.74
N ASP A 80 2.71 13.15 10.81
CA ASP A 80 2.75 14.58 10.44
C ASP A 80 2.43 14.78 8.96
N ASP A 81 2.97 13.97 8.05
CA ASP A 81 2.66 14.05 6.62
C ASP A 81 1.16 13.89 6.36
N ILE A 82 0.51 12.90 7.03
CA ILE A 82 -0.94 12.67 6.92
C ILE A 82 -1.73 13.88 7.46
N GLN A 83 -1.36 14.38 8.66
CA GLN A 83 -2.07 15.48 9.30
C GLN A 83 -1.94 16.80 8.52
N ARG A 84 -0.91 16.95 7.71
CA ARG A 84 -0.61 18.13 6.89
C ARG A 84 -1.06 17.98 5.44
N SER A 85 -1.52 16.81 5.04
CA SER A 85 -2.08 16.58 3.71
C SER A 85 -3.56 17.00 3.64
N ALA A 86 -4.10 17.00 2.42
CA ALA A 86 -5.53 17.15 2.17
C ALA A 86 -6.26 15.79 2.14
N ALA A 87 -5.57 14.68 2.48
CA ALA A 87 -6.13 13.34 2.45
C ALA A 87 -7.24 13.16 3.48
N THR A 88 -8.31 12.50 3.07
CA THR A 88 -9.49 12.22 3.89
C THR A 88 -9.72 10.72 4.11
N ASN A 89 -8.92 9.86 3.45
CA ASN A 89 -8.93 8.40 3.62
C ASN A 89 -7.53 7.82 3.38
N ILE A 90 -7.39 6.51 3.63
CA ILE A 90 -6.12 5.81 3.43
C ILE A 90 -5.64 5.84 1.97
N PRO A 91 -6.45 5.52 0.94
CA PRO A 91 -5.99 5.62 -0.45
C PRO A 91 -5.46 7.00 -0.82
N GLU A 92 -6.08 8.09 -0.38
CA GLU A 92 -5.56 9.45 -0.61
C GLU A 92 -4.26 9.71 0.15
N ALA A 93 -4.14 9.23 1.40
CA ALA A 93 -2.88 9.33 2.14
C ALA A 93 -1.74 8.56 1.44
N LEU A 94 -2.03 7.44 0.78
CA LEU A 94 -1.05 6.67 0.00
C LEU A 94 -0.52 7.43 -1.22
N ARG A 95 -1.24 8.43 -1.74
CA ARG A 95 -0.74 9.32 -2.81
C ARG A 95 0.48 10.15 -2.41
N LEU A 96 0.77 10.26 -1.10
CA LEU A 96 1.99 10.89 -0.59
C LEU A 96 3.25 10.06 -0.84
N ALA A 97 3.10 8.75 -1.11
CA ALA A 97 4.22 7.87 -1.39
C ALA A 97 4.62 7.92 -2.87
N PRO A 98 5.82 8.40 -3.22
CA PRO A 98 6.23 8.56 -4.61
C PRO A 98 6.49 7.23 -5.35
N ASN A 99 6.55 6.12 -4.64
CA ASN A 99 6.74 4.77 -5.16
C ASN A 99 5.43 3.99 -5.32
N LEU A 100 4.27 4.66 -5.19
CA LEU A 100 2.95 4.10 -5.45
C LEU A 100 2.23 4.89 -6.54
N LEU A 101 1.48 4.18 -7.37
CA LEU A 101 0.45 4.76 -8.21
C LEU A 101 -0.91 4.48 -7.55
N VAL A 102 -1.66 5.53 -7.27
CA VAL A 102 -3.01 5.46 -6.71
C VAL A 102 -3.97 6.16 -7.65
N THR A 103 -4.88 5.41 -8.24
CA THR A 103 -5.88 5.87 -9.22
C THR A 103 -7.26 5.76 -8.62
N GLN A 104 -8.03 6.82 -8.61
CA GLN A 104 -9.43 6.81 -8.18
C GLN A 104 -10.33 6.55 -9.38
N THR A 105 -11.20 5.55 -9.28
CA THR A 105 -12.10 5.14 -10.37
C THR A 105 -13.56 5.46 -10.09
N ALA A 106 -13.96 5.54 -8.81
CA ALA A 106 -15.26 5.97 -8.34
C ALA A 106 -15.11 6.59 -6.94
N SER A 107 -16.17 7.14 -6.38
CA SER A 107 -16.15 7.81 -5.07
C SER A 107 -15.60 6.89 -3.94
N SER A 108 -15.87 5.58 -3.99
CA SER A 108 -15.41 4.57 -3.04
C SER A 108 -14.31 3.64 -3.58
N ALA A 109 -13.96 3.72 -4.86
CA ALA A 109 -13.11 2.75 -5.55
C ALA A 109 -11.75 3.33 -5.96
N TYR A 110 -10.69 2.63 -5.58
CA TYR A 110 -9.30 2.98 -5.87
C TYR A 110 -8.51 1.76 -6.38
N VAL A 111 -7.60 2.01 -7.30
CA VAL A 111 -6.58 1.09 -7.76
C VAL A 111 -5.24 1.53 -7.17
N ILE A 112 -4.54 0.62 -6.47
CA ILE A 112 -3.25 0.91 -5.84
C ILE A 112 -2.24 -0.07 -6.39
N SER A 113 -1.16 0.43 -7.01
CA SER A 113 -0.11 -0.40 -7.59
C SER A 113 1.29 0.15 -7.32
N ALA A 114 2.29 -0.72 -7.45
CA ALA A 114 3.70 -0.39 -7.39
C ALA A 114 4.43 -1.12 -8.51
N ARG A 115 5.33 -0.42 -9.22
CA ARG A 115 6.18 -1.00 -10.26
C ARG A 115 5.43 -1.71 -11.39
N GLY A 116 4.23 -1.24 -11.72
CA GLY A 116 3.37 -1.78 -12.78
C GLY A 116 2.23 -2.67 -12.27
N PHE A 117 1.44 -3.21 -13.19
CA PHE A 117 0.29 -4.08 -12.95
C PHE A 117 -0.83 -3.44 -12.13
N GLY A 118 -1.19 -2.19 -12.46
CA GLY A 118 -2.35 -1.48 -11.90
C GLY A 118 -3.70 -2.10 -12.25
N GLY A 119 -3.70 -3.09 -13.13
CA GLY A 119 -4.90 -3.78 -13.57
C GLY A 119 -5.47 -3.26 -14.87
N ASN A 120 -6.30 -4.08 -15.50
CA ASN A 120 -7.02 -3.75 -16.72
C ASN A 120 -8.49 -4.14 -16.58
N PRO A 121 -9.41 -3.16 -16.39
CA PRO A 121 -10.83 -3.44 -16.22
C PRO A 121 -11.47 -4.14 -17.44
N ASN A 122 -10.97 -3.87 -18.66
CA ASN A 122 -11.45 -4.53 -19.88
C ASN A 122 -11.16 -6.03 -19.88
N ALA A 123 -10.09 -6.46 -19.21
CA ALA A 123 -9.69 -7.84 -19.08
C ALA A 123 -10.07 -8.44 -17.72
N GLN A 124 -10.85 -7.73 -16.90
CA GLN A 124 -11.17 -8.12 -15.52
C GLN A 124 -9.89 -8.48 -14.72
N ASN A 125 -8.80 -7.76 -15.00
CA ASN A 125 -7.53 -7.95 -14.35
C ASN A 125 -7.35 -6.87 -13.28
N PHE A 126 -7.31 -7.30 -12.02
CA PHE A 126 -7.27 -6.43 -10.84
C PHE A 126 -5.83 -6.10 -10.45
N ALA A 127 -5.64 -4.98 -9.75
CA ALA A 127 -4.38 -4.66 -9.06
C ALA A 127 -4.19 -5.66 -7.91
N ASN A 128 -3.43 -6.71 -8.14
CA ASN A 128 -3.36 -7.89 -7.28
C ASN A 128 -1.95 -8.35 -6.93
N LYS A 129 -0.96 -7.46 -7.06
CA LYS A 129 0.44 -7.78 -6.80
C LYS A 129 1.01 -7.04 -5.58
N LEU A 130 0.13 -6.36 -4.82
CA LEU A 130 0.48 -5.54 -3.68
C LEU A 130 -0.29 -6.03 -2.45
N LEU A 131 0.42 -6.37 -1.37
CA LEU A 131 -0.18 -6.78 -0.10
C LEU A 131 -0.39 -5.56 0.80
N ILE A 132 -1.58 -5.39 1.34
CA ILE A 132 -1.90 -4.31 2.28
C ILE A 132 -2.26 -4.89 3.64
N LEU A 133 -1.68 -4.28 4.68
CA LEU A 133 -1.84 -4.68 6.08
C LEU A 133 -2.31 -3.47 6.91
N ILE A 134 -3.11 -3.73 7.93
CA ILE A 134 -3.42 -2.77 9.01
C ILE A 134 -2.99 -3.42 10.33
N ASP A 135 -1.99 -2.85 10.99
CA ASP A 135 -1.38 -3.39 12.21
C ASP A 135 -0.93 -4.87 12.07
N GLY A 136 -0.45 -5.26 10.87
CA GLY A 136 -0.03 -6.61 10.56
C GLY A 136 -1.16 -7.58 10.20
N ARG A 137 -2.44 -7.19 10.28
CA ARG A 137 -3.60 -7.93 9.77
C ARG A 137 -3.73 -7.69 8.27
N SER A 138 -3.78 -8.76 7.48
CA SER A 138 -4.02 -8.65 6.03
C SER A 138 -5.46 -8.21 5.75
N VAL A 139 -5.61 -7.19 4.92
CA VAL A 139 -6.90 -6.72 4.38
C VAL A 139 -7.12 -7.16 2.93
N TYR A 140 -6.31 -8.09 2.48
CA TYR A 140 -6.36 -8.68 1.15
C TYR A 140 -7.50 -9.69 1.07
N THR A 141 -8.33 -9.60 0.02
CA THR A 141 -9.43 -10.56 -0.17
C THR A 141 -8.96 -11.78 -0.94
N PRO A 142 -9.32 -13.00 -0.48
CA PRO A 142 -9.00 -14.23 -1.21
C PRO A 142 -9.83 -14.39 -2.49
N LEU A 143 -10.94 -13.65 -2.67
CA LEU A 143 -11.90 -13.90 -3.75
C LEU A 143 -11.35 -13.59 -5.14
N PHE A 144 -10.55 -12.51 -5.28
CA PHE A 144 -9.96 -12.09 -6.57
C PHE A 144 -8.50 -11.62 -6.47
N SER A 145 -7.84 -11.85 -5.34
CA SER A 145 -6.48 -11.39 -5.08
C SER A 145 -6.32 -9.86 -5.15
N GLY A 146 -7.03 -9.13 -4.33
CA GLY A 146 -6.97 -7.66 -4.32
C GLY A 146 -7.43 -7.09 -3.00
N ILE A 147 -7.86 -5.85 -3.02
CA ILE A 147 -8.41 -5.16 -1.86
C ILE A 147 -9.73 -4.51 -2.22
N TYR A 148 -10.59 -4.37 -1.24
CA TYR A 148 -11.74 -3.48 -1.29
C TYR A 148 -11.37 -2.15 -0.64
N ALA A 149 -11.16 -1.11 -1.45
CA ALA A 149 -10.71 0.20 -0.95
C ALA A 149 -11.70 0.83 0.04
N ASN A 150 -13.00 0.56 -0.11
CA ASN A 150 -14.07 0.99 0.78
C ASN A 150 -14.02 0.37 2.20
N THR A 151 -13.14 -0.60 2.42
CA THR A 151 -12.95 -1.25 3.74
C THR A 151 -11.62 -0.87 4.43
N LEU A 152 -10.78 -0.05 3.78
CA LEU A 152 -9.44 0.30 4.31
C LEU A 152 -9.46 1.42 5.36
N ASP A 153 -10.60 2.03 5.65
CA ASP A 153 -10.63 3.21 6.51
C ASP A 153 -10.23 2.90 7.95
N VAL A 154 -9.37 3.77 8.46
CA VAL A 154 -9.05 3.97 9.87
C VAL A 154 -9.15 5.45 10.16
N MET A 155 -9.40 5.82 11.41
CA MET A 155 -9.33 7.24 11.81
C MET A 155 -7.93 7.77 11.50
N LEU A 156 -7.77 8.68 10.51
CA LEU A 156 -6.46 9.13 10.03
C LEU A 156 -5.61 9.78 11.13
N GLN A 157 -6.26 10.38 12.13
CA GLN A 157 -5.63 10.98 13.30
C GLN A 157 -5.03 9.92 14.25
N ASP A 158 -5.38 8.64 14.05
CA ASP A 158 -4.85 7.51 14.81
C ASP A 158 -3.80 6.70 14.03
N VAL A 159 -3.50 7.07 12.79
CA VAL A 159 -2.38 6.48 12.06
C VAL A 159 -1.05 7.03 12.59
N GLU A 160 -0.16 6.15 13.00
CA GLU A 160 1.20 6.49 13.43
C GLU A 160 2.10 6.73 12.22
N ARG A 161 2.06 5.80 11.28
CA ARG A 161 2.76 5.86 10.00
C ARG A 161 2.22 4.83 9.03
N ILE A 162 2.56 4.99 7.76
CA ILE A 162 2.34 3.98 6.73
C ILE A 162 3.70 3.62 6.13
N GLU A 163 4.09 2.36 6.22
CA GLU A 163 5.31 1.83 5.64
C GLU A 163 4.98 1.27 4.25
N VAL A 164 5.61 1.81 3.21
CA VAL A 164 5.40 1.44 1.81
C VAL A 164 6.68 0.85 1.26
N ILE A 165 6.74 -0.46 1.14
CA ILE A 165 7.84 -1.20 0.54
C ILE A 165 7.51 -1.46 -0.92
N SER A 166 8.37 -1.03 -1.85
CA SER A 166 8.34 -1.46 -3.24
C SER A 166 9.32 -2.61 -3.46
N GLY A 167 8.85 -3.67 -4.15
CA GLY A 167 9.61 -4.90 -4.35
C GLY A 167 9.07 -6.07 -3.54
N VAL A 168 9.68 -7.24 -3.74
CA VAL A 168 9.20 -8.50 -3.16
C VAL A 168 9.32 -8.51 -1.65
N GLY A 169 8.20 -8.78 -0.97
CA GLY A 169 8.11 -8.98 0.48
C GLY A 169 7.71 -10.40 0.90
N ALA A 170 7.63 -11.34 -0.04
CA ALA A 170 6.96 -12.62 0.16
C ALA A 170 7.61 -13.54 1.21
N THR A 171 8.93 -13.51 1.40
CA THR A 171 9.63 -14.34 2.39
C THR A 171 9.13 -14.10 3.82
N LEU A 172 8.69 -12.90 4.14
CA LEU A 172 8.16 -12.58 5.46
C LEU A 172 6.62 -12.51 5.48
N TRP A 173 6.01 -12.00 4.40
CA TRP A 173 4.59 -11.70 4.36
C TRP A 173 3.75 -12.71 3.56
N GLY A 174 4.41 -13.65 2.84
CA GLY A 174 3.75 -14.69 2.06
C GLY A 174 3.36 -14.27 0.64
N ALA A 175 2.51 -15.06 0.02
CA ALA A 175 1.96 -14.82 -1.30
C ALA A 175 1.33 -13.42 -1.41
N ASN A 176 1.21 -12.94 -2.66
CA ASN A 176 0.60 -11.67 -3.04
C ASN A 176 1.46 -10.42 -2.73
N ALA A 177 2.56 -10.54 -1.95
CA ALA A 177 3.57 -9.50 -1.78
C ALA A 177 4.59 -9.50 -2.94
N MET A 178 4.11 -9.43 -4.19
CA MET A 178 4.96 -9.53 -5.40
C MET A 178 5.67 -8.23 -5.72
N ASN A 179 4.95 -7.12 -5.75
CA ASN A 179 5.46 -5.81 -6.14
C ASN A 179 5.63 -4.89 -4.94
N GLY A 180 5.10 -5.26 -3.78
CA GLY A 180 5.28 -4.49 -2.56
C GLY A 180 4.39 -4.94 -1.40
N VAL A 181 4.65 -4.27 -0.27
CA VAL A 181 3.86 -4.38 0.97
C VAL A 181 3.57 -2.99 1.48
N ILE A 182 2.32 -2.73 1.81
CA ILE A 182 1.90 -1.53 2.54
C ILE A 182 1.46 -1.96 3.93
N ASN A 183 2.04 -1.37 4.97
CA ASN A 183 1.63 -1.63 6.35
C ASN A 183 1.20 -0.32 7.01
N ILE A 184 -0.08 -0.21 7.29
CA ILE A 184 -0.69 0.92 8.00
C ILE A 184 -0.61 0.61 9.48
N ILE A 185 0.11 1.42 10.24
CA ILE A 185 0.38 1.20 11.66
C ILE A 185 -0.35 2.27 12.45
N THR A 186 -1.24 1.84 13.36
CA THR A 186 -1.99 2.74 14.21
C THR A 186 -1.25 3.07 15.50
N ARG A 187 -1.47 4.26 16.03
CA ARG A 187 -0.85 4.74 17.28
C ARG A 187 -1.26 3.87 18.46
N ALA A 188 -0.31 3.59 19.33
CA ALA A 188 -0.60 2.91 20.58
C ALA A 188 -1.56 3.74 21.47
N SER A 189 -2.35 3.06 22.29
CA SER A 189 -3.37 3.74 23.09
C SER A 189 -2.77 4.75 24.09
N TYR A 190 -1.55 4.55 24.59
CA TYR A 190 -0.86 5.49 25.48
C TYR A 190 -0.48 6.82 24.79
N LEU A 191 -0.42 6.87 23.46
CA LEU A 191 -0.17 8.09 22.66
C LEU A 191 -1.46 8.86 22.33
N THR A 192 -2.62 8.30 22.68
CA THR A 192 -3.93 8.82 22.28
C THR A 192 -4.85 9.07 23.47
N GLN A 193 -4.28 9.48 24.59
CA GLN A 193 -4.99 9.76 25.83
C GLN A 193 -5.76 11.08 25.76
N GLY A 194 -6.80 11.21 26.58
CA GLY A 194 -7.71 12.33 26.62
C GLY A 194 -8.84 12.23 25.59
N SER A 195 -9.66 13.27 25.53
CA SER A 195 -10.74 13.38 24.55
C SER A 195 -10.28 14.10 23.30
N PHE A 196 -10.76 13.66 22.16
CA PHE A 196 -10.46 14.23 20.85
C PHE A 196 -11.73 14.24 19.99
N VAL A 197 -11.97 15.33 19.28
CA VAL A 197 -13.05 15.46 18.30
C VAL A 197 -12.48 16.03 17.02
N ASP A 198 -12.88 15.48 15.91
CA ASP A 198 -12.59 15.95 14.57
C ASP A 198 -13.88 16.18 13.80
N ALA A 199 -13.98 17.31 13.11
CA ALA A 199 -15.14 17.63 12.29
C ALA A 199 -14.69 18.31 11.00
N ALA A 200 -15.08 17.75 9.86
CA ALA A 200 -14.76 18.30 8.55
C ALA A 200 -16.03 18.47 7.71
N ALA A 201 -16.07 19.55 6.93
CA ALA A 201 -17.18 19.82 6.01
C ALA A 201 -16.67 20.51 4.75
N GLY A 202 -17.09 19.97 3.60
CA GLY A 202 -16.75 20.47 2.26
C GLY A 202 -17.84 20.16 1.26
N ASN A 203 -17.56 20.48 -0.01
CA ASN A 203 -18.49 20.20 -1.10
C ASN A 203 -18.54 18.71 -1.49
N GLN A 204 -17.48 17.93 -1.18
CA GLN A 204 -17.41 16.50 -1.50
C GLN A 204 -17.30 15.61 -0.26
N VAL A 205 -16.85 16.14 0.87
CA VAL A 205 -16.61 15.36 2.08
C VAL A 205 -17.24 16.03 3.29
N GLN A 206 -17.92 15.23 4.11
CA GLN A 206 -18.39 15.59 5.45
C GLN A 206 -17.94 14.46 6.38
N GLU A 207 -17.31 14.79 7.50
CA GLU A 207 -16.80 13.81 8.45
C GLU A 207 -16.95 14.32 9.88
N LEU A 208 -17.28 13.41 10.79
CA LEU A 208 -17.29 13.65 12.22
C LEU A 208 -16.68 12.45 12.93
N GLY A 209 -15.65 12.71 13.73
CA GLY A 209 -14.96 11.69 14.52
C GLY A 209 -14.82 12.10 15.98
N ALA A 210 -14.83 11.11 16.87
CA ALA A 210 -14.55 11.32 18.28
C ALA A 210 -13.75 10.15 18.84
N ARG A 211 -12.85 10.43 19.77
CA ARG A 211 -12.05 9.43 20.48
C ARG A 211 -11.89 9.82 21.94
N TYR A 212 -11.89 8.82 22.80
CA TYR A 212 -11.51 8.94 24.21
C TYR A 212 -10.49 7.87 24.57
N GLY A 213 -9.44 8.24 25.26
CA GLY A 213 -8.44 7.34 25.79
C GLY A 213 -8.07 7.68 27.24
N ASP A 214 -7.80 6.63 28.03
CA ASP A 214 -7.40 6.79 29.42
C ASP A 214 -6.54 5.60 29.90
N ARG A 215 -5.97 5.73 31.07
CA ARG A 215 -5.25 4.66 31.75
C ARG A 215 -6.21 3.75 32.49
N ILE A 216 -6.06 2.44 32.31
CA ILE A 216 -6.75 1.44 33.12
C ILE A 216 -6.03 1.28 34.45
N ASN A 217 -4.67 1.22 34.40
CA ASN A 217 -3.77 1.14 35.55
C ASN A 217 -2.36 1.62 35.15
N GLY A 218 -1.33 1.34 35.99
CA GLY A 218 0.05 1.78 35.72
C GLY A 218 0.62 1.26 34.41
N ASP A 219 0.24 0.06 33.99
CA ASP A 219 0.83 -0.67 32.88
C ASP A 219 -0.11 -0.77 31.66
N ALA A 220 -1.37 -0.36 31.79
CA ALA A 220 -2.38 -0.54 30.76
C ALA A 220 -3.12 0.75 30.45
N THR A 221 -3.29 0.99 29.14
CA THR A 221 -4.06 2.11 28.59
C THR A 221 -5.09 1.60 27.60
N PHE A 222 -6.10 2.40 27.33
CA PHE A 222 -7.07 2.11 26.28
C PHE A 222 -7.41 3.37 25.48
N ARG A 223 -7.98 3.17 24.32
CA ARG A 223 -8.76 4.16 23.57
C ARG A 223 -10.00 3.49 23.00
N ALA A 224 -11.08 4.27 22.86
CA ALA A 224 -12.25 3.94 22.07
C ALA A 224 -12.55 5.11 21.14
N TYR A 225 -13.04 4.84 19.94
CA TYR A 225 -13.31 5.85 18.93
C TYR A 225 -14.54 5.49 18.10
N GLY A 226 -15.09 6.50 17.45
CA GLY A 226 -16.08 6.34 16.41
C GLY A 226 -15.97 7.50 15.43
N PHE A 227 -16.19 7.24 14.16
CA PHE A 227 -16.32 8.26 13.14
C PHE A 227 -17.33 7.86 12.09
N GLU A 228 -17.89 8.88 11.45
CA GLU A 228 -18.81 8.73 10.34
C GLU A 228 -18.43 9.74 9.25
N PHE A 229 -18.55 9.35 8.00
CA PHE A 229 -18.37 10.24 6.90
C PHE A 229 -19.40 10.04 5.78
N HIS A 230 -19.59 11.09 5.01
CA HIS A 230 -20.28 11.08 3.72
C HIS A 230 -19.35 11.63 2.64
N ARG A 231 -19.27 10.94 1.50
CA ARG A 231 -18.56 11.38 0.31
C ARG A 231 -19.54 11.57 -0.82
N GLY A 232 -19.46 12.73 -1.46
CA GLY A 232 -20.29 13.09 -2.62
C GLY A 232 -20.02 12.19 -3.81
N ALA A 233 -20.99 12.15 -4.73
CA ALA A 233 -20.84 11.47 -6.00
C ALA A 233 -19.83 12.20 -6.88
N MET A 234 -19.10 11.44 -7.69
CA MET A 234 -18.28 11.94 -8.78
C MET A 234 -19.15 12.34 -9.98
N GLU A 235 -18.53 12.77 -11.07
CA GLU A 235 -19.23 13.08 -12.30
C GLU A 235 -18.91 12.06 -13.39
N THR A 236 -19.90 11.74 -14.22
CA THR A 236 -19.68 10.94 -15.43
C THR A 236 -18.86 11.73 -16.45
N ALA A 237 -18.33 11.07 -17.47
CA ALA A 237 -17.64 11.72 -18.59
C ALA A 237 -18.51 12.78 -19.31
N GLY A 238 -19.84 12.67 -19.21
CA GLY A 238 -20.80 13.65 -19.74
C GLY A 238 -21.03 14.86 -18.84
N GLY A 239 -20.44 14.90 -17.63
CA GLY A 239 -20.59 16.01 -16.67
C GLY A 239 -21.92 15.98 -15.91
N THR A 240 -22.57 14.82 -15.82
CA THR A 240 -23.72 14.56 -14.94
C THR A 240 -23.25 13.79 -13.71
N THR A 241 -24.03 13.82 -12.62
CA THR A 241 -23.68 13.04 -11.43
C THR A 241 -23.57 11.55 -11.75
N ALA A 242 -22.53 10.90 -11.23
CA ALA A 242 -22.32 9.46 -11.36
C ALA A 242 -23.17 8.64 -10.39
N HIS A 243 -23.82 9.27 -9.41
CA HIS A 243 -24.63 8.61 -8.37
C HIS A 243 -23.87 7.57 -7.55
N ASP A 244 -22.55 7.70 -7.41
CA ASP A 244 -21.65 6.79 -6.73
C ASP A 244 -21.22 7.31 -5.33
N GLY A 245 -21.97 8.25 -4.77
CA GLY A 245 -21.74 8.77 -3.42
C GLY A 245 -21.93 7.69 -2.37
N TRP A 246 -21.23 7.79 -1.25
CA TRP A 246 -21.30 6.78 -0.20
C TRP A 246 -21.10 7.33 1.20
N SER A 247 -21.55 6.56 2.18
CA SER A 247 -21.42 6.89 3.60
C SER A 247 -21.01 5.66 4.39
N LYS A 248 -20.19 5.84 5.42
CA LYS A 248 -19.77 4.78 6.32
C LYS A 248 -19.62 5.32 7.74
N GLY A 249 -20.12 4.56 8.71
CA GLY A 249 -19.83 4.71 10.12
C GLY A 249 -18.93 3.57 10.59
N GLN A 250 -17.95 3.90 11.42
CA GLN A 250 -17.01 2.94 12.02
C GLN A 250 -16.76 3.28 13.47
N GLY A 251 -16.65 2.24 14.31
CA GLY A 251 -16.26 2.38 15.70
C GLY A 251 -15.31 1.27 16.11
N GLY A 252 -14.44 1.55 17.06
CA GLY A 252 -13.45 0.57 17.49
C GLY A 252 -12.78 0.92 18.81
N PHE A 253 -11.89 0.04 19.22
CA PHE A 253 -11.10 0.19 20.43
C PHE A 253 -9.70 -0.38 20.25
N ARG A 254 -8.78 0.09 21.09
CA ARG A 254 -7.45 -0.49 21.29
C ARG A 254 -7.07 -0.40 22.77
N THR A 255 -6.52 -1.49 23.28
CA THR A 255 -5.94 -1.59 24.62
C THR A 255 -4.51 -2.09 24.48
N ASP A 256 -3.58 -1.38 25.08
CA ASP A 256 -2.18 -1.78 25.17
C ASP A 256 -1.82 -1.93 26.66
N TRP A 257 -1.27 -3.07 27.00
CA TRP A 257 -0.65 -3.38 28.28
C TRP A 257 0.83 -3.69 28.05
N SER A 258 1.71 -3.14 28.88
CA SER A 258 3.15 -3.39 28.76
C SER A 258 3.85 -3.32 30.11
N THR A 259 4.82 -4.21 30.29
CA THR A 259 5.81 -4.24 31.36
C THR A 259 7.21 -4.07 30.76
N ASP A 260 8.26 -4.25 31.54
CA ASP A 260 9.65 -4.20 31.05
C ASP A 260 9.95 -5.27 29.99
N ARG A 261 9.19 -6.38 29.94
CA ARG A 261 9.45 -7.50 29.05
C ARG A 261 8.27 -7.93 28.21
N ASP A 262 7.08 -7.72 28.70
CA ASP A 262 5.88 -8.26 28.07
C ASP A 262 4.99 -7.14 27.58
N SER A 263 4.39 -7.32 26.42
CA SER A 263 3.33 -6.45 25.94
C SER A 263 2.18 -7.26 25.36
N LEU A 264 0.98 -6.71 25.51
CA LEU A 264 -0.24 -7.24 24.92
C LEU A 264 -1.04 -6.09 24.31
N THR A 265 -1.30 -6.19 23.02
CA THR A 265 -2.26 -5.32 22.32
C THR A 265 -3.51 -6.12 21.99
N VAL A 266 -4.67 -5.57 22.33
CA VAL A 266 -5.98 -6.07 21.88
C VAL A 266 -6.74 -4.92 21.25
N GLN A 267 -7.14 -5.08 20.00
CA GLN A 267 -7.89 -4.06 19.26
C GLN A 267 -8.93 -4.67 18.35
N GLY A 268 -9.93 -3.88 17.98
CA GLY A 268 -10.96 -4.30 17.04
C GLY A 268 -11.80 -3.13 16.59
N ASP A 269 -12.39 -3.32 15.41
CA ASP A 269 -13.26 -2.37 14.74
C ASP A 269 -14.51 -3.05 14.23
N PHE A 270 -15.56 -2.28 14.08
CA PHE A 270 -16.73 -2.66 13.29
C PHE A 270 -17.17 -1.47 12.43
N TYR A 271 -17.68 -1.76 11.25
CA TYR A 271 -18.15 -0.73 10.33
C TYR A 271 -19.42 -1.16 9.60
N ARG A 272 -20.17 -0.15 9.19
CA ARG A 272 -21.30 -0.29 8.28
C ARG A 272 -21.34 0.89 7.32
N GLY A 273 -21.60 0.61 6.05
CA GLY A 273 -21.73 1.65 5.03
C GLY A 273 -22.81 1.36 4.01
N THR A 274 -23.15 2.39 3.26
CA THR A 274 -24.04 2.34 2.10
C THR A 274 -23.35 3.02 0.94
N GLU A 275 -23.29 2.35 -0.19
CA GLU A 275 -22.74 2.85 -1.44
C GLU A 275 -23.87 3.00 -2.46
N ASN A 276 -24.03 4.18 -3.03
CA ASN A 276 -24.92 4.35 -4.15
C ASN A 276 -24.22 3.80 -5.41
N MET A 277 -24.98 3.22 -6.31
CA MET A 277 -24.47 2.63 -7.55
C MET A 277 -24.89 3.48 -8.74
N LEU A 278 -24.13 3.37 -9.83
CA LEU A 278 -24.40 4.11 -11.09
C LEU A 278 -25.83 3.90 -11.65
N ASP A 279 -26.47 2.80 -11.33
CA ASP A 279 -27.85 2.49 -11.73
C ASP A 279 -28.92 3.02 -10.75
N ASN A 280 -28.54 3.90 -9.81
CA ASN A 280 -29.35 4.42 -8.71
C ASN A 280 -29.89 3.37 -7.72
N SER A 281 -29.23 2.22 -7.65
CA SER A 281 -29.46 1.25 -6.59
C SER A 281 -28.47 1.48 -5.44
N ASP A 282 -28.69 0.81 -4.30
CA ASP A 282 -27.82 0.91 -3.13
C ASP A 282 -27.13 -0.43 -2.86
N GLY A 283 -25.82 -0.38 -2.65
CA GLY A 283 -25.03 -1.44 -2.07
C GLY A 283 -24.85 -1.21 -0.56
N MET A 284 -24.61 -2.27 0.17
CA MET A 284 -24.28 -2.19 1.61
C MET A 284 -22.97 -2.92 1.87
N LEU A 285 -22.19 -2.37 2.79
CA LEU A 285 -21.01 -3.02 3.33
C LEU A 285 -21.11 -3.10 4.85
N PHE A 286 -20.64 -4.21 5.38
CA PHE A 286 -20.59 -4.47 6.81
C PHE A 286 -19.34 -5.29 7.11
N GLY A 287 -18.74 -5.05 8.26
CA GLY A 287 -17.60 -5.85 8.68
C GLY A 287 -17.05 -5.46 10.02
N GLY A 288 -16.01 -6.17 10.41
CA GLY A 288 -15.32 -5.90 11.66
C GLY A 288 -14.18 -6.87 11.88
N ASN A 289 -13.31 -6.53 12.82
CA ASN A 289 -12.17 -7.35 13.16
C ASN A 289 -11.88 -7.34 14.65
N LEU A 290 -11.15 -8.34 15.09
CA LEU A 290 -10.57 -8.41 16.43
C LEU A 290 -9.16 -8.99 16.30
N LEU A 291 -8.15 -8.28 16.82
CA LEU A 291 -6.76 -8.68 16.81
C LEU A 291 -6.22 -8.70 18.24
N ALA A 292 -5.47 -9.75 18.57
CA ALA A 292 -4.67 -9.83 19.79
C ALA A 292 -3.22 -10.13 19.42
N ARG A 293 -2.26 -9.38 19.99
CA ARG A 293 -0.81 -9.58 19.81
C ARG A 293 -0.13 -9.55 21.16
N TYR A 294 0.53 -10.65 21.49
CA TYR A 294 1.41 -10.76 22.64
C TYR A 294 2.87 -10.78 22.19
N GLN A 295 3.72 -10.01 22.88
CA GLN A 295 5.16 -9.98 22.65
C GLN A 295 5.90 -10.14 23.98
N ASN A 296 7.01 -10.88 23.94
CA ASN A 296 7.94 -10.99 25.06
C ASN A 296 9.36 -10.65 24.60
N HIS A 297 9.96 -9.66 25.24
CA HIS A 297 11.31 -9.17 24.96
C HIS A 297 12.30 -9.72 25.95
N GLY A 298 13.05 -10.73 25.53
CA GLY A 298 14.13 -11.32 26.32
C GLY A 298 15.50 -10.72 25.98
N ALA A 299 16.51 -11.00 26.81
CA ALA A 299 17.85 -10.47 26.60
C ALA A 299 18.53 -10.92 25.28
N ARG A 300 18.12 -12.05 24.71
CA ARG A 300 18.68 -12.63 23.49
C ARG A 300 17.61 -13.16 22.52
N SER A 301 16.36 -13.06 22.87
CA SER A 301 15.27 -13.51 21.99
C SER A 301 14.02 -12.69 22.22
N ASP A 302 13.34 -12.35 21.13
CA ASP A 302 12.01 -11.76 21.13
C ASP A 302 11.03 -12.81 20.59
N PHE A 303 9.89 -12.93 21.26
CA PHE A 303 8.84 -13.86 20.88
C PHE A 303 7.54 -13.10 20.65
N GLN A 304 6.79 -13.46 19.60
CA GLN A 304 5.49 -12.87 19.29
C GLN A 304 4.49 -13.93 18.90
N VAL A 305 3.27 -13.77 19.38
CA VAL A 305 2.08 -14.47 18.89
C VAL A 305 1.05 -13.43 18.51
N GLN A 306 0.49 -13.55 17.32
CA GLN A 306 -0.61 -12.75 16.85
C GLN A 306 -1.74 -13.65 16.39
N ALA A 307 -2.96 -13.31 16.78
CA ALA A 307 -4.16 -13.93 16.25
C ALA A 307 -5.17 -12.85 15.87
N TYR A 308 -5.91 -13.06 14.79
CA TYR A 308 -7.02 -12.18 14.46
C TYR A 308 -8.19 -12.91 13.81
N PHE A 309 -9.34 -12.32 13.97
CA PHE A 309 -10.56 -12.58 13.21
C PHE A 309 -10.88 -11.34 12.38
N ASP A 310 -11.33 -11.53 11.14
CA ASP A 310 -11.81 -10.47 10.25
C ASP A 310 -13.07 -10.93 9.54
N GLN A 311 -14.03 -10.03 9.40
CA GLN A 311 -15.26 -10.26 8.66
C GLN A 311 -15.48 -9.12 7.67
N ASN A 312 -15.73 -9.47 6.41
CA ASN A 312 -16.11 -8.54 5.36
C ASN A 312 -17.33 -9.07 4.63
N GLU A 313 -18.40 -8.27 4.61
CA GLU A 313 -19.63 -8.57 3.89
C GLU A 313 -19.96 -7.40 2.96
N GLN A 314 -20.26 -7.72 1.72
CA GLN A 314 -20.76 -6.73 0.75
C GLN A 314 -21.99 -7.28 0.05
N PHE A 315 -22.99 -6.43 -0.02
CA PHE A 315 -24.27 -6.71 -0.63
C PHE A 315 -24.47 -5.74 -1.79
N GLY A 316 -24.54 -6.27 -2.99
CA GLY A 316 -25.01 -5.52 -4.13
C GLY A 316 -26.51 -5.19 -4.02
N PRO A 317 -27.06 -4.43 -4.98
CA PRO A 317 -28.48 -4.14 -5.03
C PRO A 317 -29.32 -5.42 -5.05
N ALA A 318 -30.62 -5.29 -4.77
CA ALA A 318 -31.54 -6.43 -4.67
C ALA A 318 -31.46 -7.32 -5.93
N GLY A 319 -31.05 -8.59 -5.75
CA GLY A 319 -30.79 -9.55 -6.83
C GLY A 319 -29.36 -9.47 -7.41
N GLY A 320 -28.50 -8.59 -6.92
CA GLY A 320 -27.07 -8.52 -7.24
C GLY A 320 -26.24 -9.54 -6.49
N THR A 321 -24.96 -9.58 -6.83
CA THR A 321 -23.97 -10.42 -6.15
C THR A 321 -23.77 -9.92 -4.72
N ALA A 322 -23.73 -10.85 -3.77
CA ALA A 322 -23.33 -10.58 -2.39
C ALA A 322 -22.25 -11.58 -1.99
N PHE A 323 -21.38 -11.19 -1.08
CA PHE A 323 -20.43 -12.12 -0.50
C PHE A 323 -20.19 -11.85 0.99
N VAL A 324 -19.77 -12.88 1.68
CA VAL A 324 -19.22 -12.82 3.03
C VAL A 324 -17.88 -13.55 3.04
N VAL A 325 -16.90 -12.97 3.72
CA VAL A 325 -15.59 -13.59 3.97
C VAL A 325 -15.31 -13.48 5.47
N HIS A 326 -15.07 -14.61 6.11
CA HIS A 326 -14.52 -14.69 7.46
C HIS A 326 -13.07 -15.14 7.37
N THR A 327 -12.18 -14.42 8.00
CA THR A 327 -10.75 -14.76 8.06
C THR A 327 -10.36 -15.05 9.50
N TYR A 328 -9.70 -16.17 9.72
CA TYR A 328 -9.09 -16.55 10.99
C TYR A 328 -7.61 -16.70 10.74
N ASP A 329 -6.77 -16.08 11.57
CA ASP A 329 -5.31 -16.11 11.40
C ASP A 329 -4.62 -16.29 12.75
N LEU A 330 -3.60 -17.14 12.75
CA LEU A 330 -2.70 -17.33 13.88
C LEU A 330 -1.26 -17.37 13.36
N GLU A 331 -0.42 -16.47 13.84
CA GLU A 331 1.01 -16.42 13.51
C GLU A 331 1.85 -16.45 14.79
N VAL A 332 2.91 -17.24 14.76
CA VAL A 332 3.94 -17.31 15.81
C VAL A 332 5.28 -17.00 15.20
N GLN A 333 6.07 -16.18 15.90
CA GLN A 333 7.39 -15.79 15.44
C GLN A 333 8.35 -15.66 16.62
N GLN A 334 9.61 -16.01 16.38
CA GLN A 334 10.70 -15.78 17.33
C GLN A 334 11.93 -15.22 16.64
N THR A 335 12.52 -14.19 17.23
CA THR A 335 13.83 -13.65 16.83
C THR A 335 14.86 -14.05 17.88
N ILE A 336 16.02 -14.56 17.46
CA ILE A 336 17.09 -15.04 18.34
C ILE A 336 18.42 -14.41 17.94
N ALA A 337 19.13 -13.80 18.89
CA ALA A 337 20.53 -13.41 18.72
C ALA A 337 21.42 -14.64 18.91
N ALA A 338 21.84 -15.28 17.81
CA ALA A 338 22.65 -16.50 17.79
C ALA A 338 24.16 -16.14 17.73
N GLY A 339 24.75 -15.83 18.88
CA GLY A 339 26.13 -15.34 18.98
C GLY A 339 26.25 -13.83 18.72
N ALA A 340 27.42 -13.39 18.25
CA ALA A 340 27.72 -11.98 17.97
C ALA A 340 27.40 -11.55 16.54
N SER A 341 27.26 -12.50 15.62
CA SER A 341 27.20 -12.22 14.17
C SER A 341 25.88 -12.62 13.52
N ASN A 342 25.04 -13.43 14.19
CA ASN A 342 23.82 -13.95 13.60
C ASN A 342 22.59 -13.47 14.36
N ARG A 343 21.57 -13.05 13.61
CA ARG A 343 20.23 -12.79 14.09
C ARG A 343 19.26 -13.62 13.27
N ILE A 344 18.71 -14.66 13.90
CA ILE A 344 17.79 -15.59 13.25
C ILE A 344 16.36 -15.21 13.62
N ILE A 345 15.49 -15.08 12.63
CA ILE A 345 14.05 -15.00 12.81
C ILE A 345 13.42 -16.22 12.17
N TRP A 346 12.52 -16.89 12.88
CA TRP A 346 11.74 -17.98 12.36
C TRP A 346 10.30 -17.90 12.85
N GLY A 347 9.41 -18.50 12.14
CA GLY A 347 8.00 -18.49 12.50
C GLY A 347 7.18 -19.32 11.53
N GLY A 348 5.88 -19.23 11.72
CA GLY A 348 4.90 -19.85 10.86
C GLY A 348 3.51 -19.52 11.34
N GLY A 349 2.54 -19.83 10.50
CA GLY A 349 1.16 -19.52 10.78
C GLY A 349 0.18 -20.33 9.95
N GLU A 350 -1.07 -20.18 10.30
CA GLU A 350 -2.18 -20.73 9.56
C GLU A 350 -3.27 -19.68 9.42
N ARG A 351 -3.81 -19.55 8.22
CA ARG A 351 -4.92 -18.68 7.88
C ARG A 351 -6.02 -19.48 7.22
N VAL A 352 -7.23 -19.31 7.71
CA VAL A 352 -8.44 -19.90 7.12
C VAL A 352 -9.35 -18.79 6.63
N TYR A 353 -9.73 -18.86 5.37
CA TYR A 353 -10.76 -18.03 4.77
C TYR A 353 -12.01 -18.88 4.54
N ALA A 354 -13.10 -18.60 5.28
CA ALA A 354 -14.40 -19.17 5.02
C ALA A 354 -15.23 -18.16 4.23
N TYR A 355 -15.54 -18.43 2.97
CA TYR A 355 -16.33 -17.51 2.16
C TYR A 355 -17.65 -18.11 1.68
N GLY A 356 -18.62 -17.23 1.44
CA GLY A 356 -19.90 -17.54 0.80
C GLY A 356 -20.28 -16.45 -0.19
N ILE A 357 -20.68 -16.84 -1.39
CA ILE A 357 -21.06 -15.93 -2.47
C ILE A 357 -22.50 -16.21 -2.89
N THR A 358 -23.31 -15.16 -2.98
CA THR A 358 -24.64 -15.24 -3.58
C THR A 358 -24.50 -15.14 -5.08
N ASN A 359 -24.71 -16.26 -5.76
CA ASN A 359 -24.68 -16.33 -7.20
C ASN A 359 -25.83 -15.56 -7.85
N THR A 360 -25.59 -14.93 -8.99
CA THR A 360 -26.59 -14.30 -9.85
C THR A 360 -26.79 -15.09 -11.14
N ALA A 361 -27.71 -14.65 -11.98
CA ALA A 361 -27.90 -15.27 -13.30
C ALA A 361 -26.71 -15.08 -14.23
N SER A 362 -25.92 -14.03 -14.05
CA SER A 362 -24.78 -13.66 -14.89
C SER A 362 -23.42 -13.98 -14.30
N LEU A 363 -23.29 -14.05 -12.98
CA LEU A 363 -22.04 -14.31 -12.27
C LEU A 363 -22.26 -15.37 -11.19
N LEU A 364 -21.58 -16.51 -11.36
CA LEU A 364 -21.66 -17.64 -10.46
C LEU A 364 -20.24 -18.05 -10.03
N PHE A 365 -20.15 -18.65 -8.85
CA PHE A 365 -18.98 -19.38 -8.38
C PHE A 365 -19.38 -20.81 -8.08
N GLU A 366 -18.58 -21.75 -8.52
CA GLU A 366 -18.83 -23.19 -8.38
C GLU A 366 -17.61 -23.88 -7.73
N PRO A 367 -17.61 -24.12 -6.42
CA PRO A 367 -18.73 -23.96 -5.45
C PRO A 367 -18.97 -22.48 -5.03
N PRO A 368 -20.19 -22.13 -4.59
CA PRO A 368 -20.48 -20.77 -4.10
C PRO A 368 -19.96 -20.50 -2.69
N SER A 369 -19.43 -21.50 -1.99
CA SER A 369 -18.82 -21.38 -0.66
C SER A 369 -17.71 -22.41 -0.49
N HIS A 370 -16.61 -22.00 0.14
CA HIS A 370 -15.45 -22.85 0.36
C HIS A 370 -14.66 -22.34 1.56
N ASP A 371 -13.96 -23.24 2.26
CA ASP A 371 -12.95 -22.92 3.26
C ASP A 371 -11.56 -23.11 2.63
N LEU A 372 -10.83 -22.01 2.49
CA LEU A 372 -9.46 -22.00 1.96
C LEU A 372 -8.47 -21.93 3.12
N THR A 373 -7.60 -22.92 3.26
CA THR A 373 -6.57 -22.93 4.31
C THR A 373 -5.21 -22.68 3.68
N LEU A 374 -4.49 -21.70 4.25
CA LEU A 374 -3.15 -21.33 3.89
C LEU A 374 -2.25 -21.49 5.10
N GLY A 375 -1.28 -22.41 5.01
CA GLY A 375 -0.29 -22.66 6.05
C GLY A 375 1.08 -22.18 5.64
N ASP A 376 1.92 -21.72 6.57
CA ASP A 376 3.28 -21.33 6.26
C ASP A 376 4.29 -21.59 7.37
N ALA A 377 5.56 -21.72 6.96
CA ALA A 377 6.71 -21.67 7.86
C ALA A 377 7.85 -20.92 7.19
N PHE A 378 8.57 -20.10 7.95
CA PHE A 378 9.70 -19.33 7.45
C PHE A 378 10.88 -19.30 8.39
N ILE A 379 12.06 -19.09 7.81
CA ILE A 379 13.30 -18.82 8.53
C ILE A 379 14.13 -17.81 7.75
N GLN A 380 14.74 -16.86 8.45
CA GLN A 380 15.66 -15.88 7.90
C GLN A 380 16.83 -15.69 8.87
N ASP A 381 18.05 -15.63 8.34
CA ASP A 381 19.26 -15.27 9.10
C ASP A 381 19.83 -13.97 8.57
N THR A 382 20.17 -13.07 9.47
CA THR A 382 20.95 -11.86 9.20
C THR A 382 22.35 -12.08 9.73
N LEU A 383 23.31 -12.34 8.84
CA LEU A 383 24.70 -12.61 9.13
C LEU A 383 25.53 -11.34 8.97
N ALA A 384 26.13 -10.84 10.05
CA ALA A 384 27.11 -9.76 10.01
C ALA A 384 28.44 -10.31 9.46
N LEU A 385 28.73 -10.05 8.18
CA LEU A 385 30.00 -10.42 7.52
C LEU A 385 31.14 -9.51 7.96
N ALA A 386 30.83 -8.26 8.27
CA ALA A 386 31.71 -7.27 8.85
C ALA A 386 30.89 -6.28 9.69
N SER A 387 31.52 -5.38 10.42
CA SER A 387 30.84 -4.36 11.22
C SER A 387 29.90 -3.45 10.40
N SER A 388 30.14 -3.33 9.09
CA SER A 388 29.37 -2.51 8.15
C SER A 388 28.65 -3.30 7.06
N VAL A 389 28.78 -4.64 7.03
CA VAL A 389 28.23 -5.45 5.93
C VAL A 389 27.40 -6.59 6.51
N ASN A 390 26.12 -6.66 6.16
CA ASN A 390 25.23 -7.74 6.51
C ASN A 390 24.78 -8.51 5.28
N PHE A 391 24.72 -9.81 5.39
CA PHE A 391 24.08 -10.70 4.44
C PHE A 391 22.82 -11.28 5.08
N ILE A 392 21.68 -11.11 4.41
CA ILE A 392 20.39 -11.61 4.85
C ILE A 392 19.98 -12.70 3.89
N PHE A 393 19.61 -13.84 4.43
CA PHE A 393 19.11 -14.97 3.64
C PHE A 393 17.89 -15.55 4.34
N GLY A 394 16.80 -15.75 3.59
CA GLY A 394 15.57 -16.30 4.12
C GLY A 394 14.83 -17.17 3.11
N ILE A 395 13.97 -18.00 3.62
CA ILE A 395 13.02 -18.78 2.84
C ILE A 395 11.71 -18.94 3.62
N LYS A 396 10.61 -18.79 2.93
CA LYS A 396 9.28 -19.18 3.39
C LYS A 396 8.79 -20.34 2.53
N TYR A 397 8.19 -21.34 3.15
CA TYR A 397 7.37 -22.34 2.49
C TYR A 397 5.92 -22.05 2.84
N GLU A 398 5.08 -21.90 1.81
CA GLU A 398 3.67 -21.62 1.95
C GLU A 398 2.86 -22.73 1.29
N ASP A 399 1.92 -23.31 2.02
CA ASP A 399 0.95 -24.30 1.52
C ASP A 399 -0.30 -23.54 1.06
N ASP A 400 -0.31 -23.26 -0.23
CA ASP A 400 -1.39 -22.52 -0.90
C ASP A 400 -2.55 -23.46 -1.25
N PRO A 401 -3.82 -23.08 -0.99
CA PRO A 401 -4.97 -23.97 -1.17
C PRO A 401 -5.19 -24.45 -2.60
N PHE A 402 -4.69 -23.73 -3.62
CA PHE A 402 -4.83 -24.09 -5.04
C PHE A 402 -3.56 -24.70 -5.63
N SER A 403 -2.39 -24.41 -5.05
CA SER A 403 -1.09 -24.71 -5.66
C SER A 403 -0.20 -25.60 -4.80
N GLY A 404 -0.58 -25.88 -3.53
CA GLY A 404 0.24 -26.61 -2.57
C GLY A 404 1.52 -25.87 -2.17
N TRP A 405 2.54 -26.59 -1.73
CA TRP A 405 3.75 -26.03 -1.15
C TRP A 405 4.62 -25.25 -2.15
N MET A 406 4.80 -23.96 -1.89
CA MET A 406 5.56 -23.03 -2.72
C MET A 406 6.72 -22.41 -1.95
N PRO A 407 7.98 -22.49 -2.46
CA PRO A 407 9.13 -21.84 -1.84
C PRO A 407 9.24 -20.37 -2.27
N LEU A 408 9.45 -19.46 -1.30
CA LEU A 408 9.60 -18.01 -1.46
C LEU A 408 10.94 -17.57 -0.87
N PRO A 409 12.07 -17.78 -1.56
CA PRO A 409 13.40 -17.40 -1.08
C PRO A 409 13.68 -15.91 -1.25
N ASP A 410 14.55 -15.38 -0.38
CA ASP A 410 15.08 -14.03 -0.42
C ASP A 410 16.56 -14.03 -0.03
N ALA A 411 17.37 -13.23 -0.71
CA ALA A 411 18.75 -12.97 -0.36
C ALA A 411 19.07 -11.49 -0.56
N ARG A 412 19.66 -10.87 0.47
CA ARG A 412 20.02 -9.45 0.46
C ARG A 412 21.43 -9.24 1.00
N LEU A 413 22.12 -8.27 0.43
CA LEU A 413 23.38 -7.74 0.95
C LEU A 413 23.16 -6.27 1.28
N SER A 414 23.50 -5.85 2.50
CA SER A 414 23.50 -4.44 2.88
C SER A 414 24.89 -4.01 3.32
N TRP A 415 25.25 -2.80 2.94
CA TRP A 415 26.54 -2.18 3.28
C TRP A 415 26.31 -0.77 3.81
N ASP A 416 26.56 -0.59 5.11
CA ASP A 416 26.63 0.72 5.76
C ASP A 416 28.01 1.33 5.47
N ILE A 417 28.07 2.35 4.63
CA ILE A 417 29.32 2.94 4.14
C ILE A 417 30.00 3.79 5.24
N ASN A 418 29.19 4.59 5.97
CA ASN A 418 29.73 5.55 6.95
C ASN A 418 28.71 6.01 8.00
N GLY A 419 27.64 5.24 8.26
CA GLY A 419 26.54 5.64 9.14
C GLY A 419 25.54 6.65 8.56
N HIS A 420 25.89 7.30 7.44
CA HIS A 420 25.04 8.25 6.73
C HIS A 420 24.62 7.76 5.35
N ALA A 421 25.17 6.67 4.88
CA ALA A 421 24.83 6.07 3.59
C ALA A 421 24.83 4.54 3.68
N THR A 422 23.74 3.93 3.23
CA THR A 422 23.57 2.50 3.11
C THR A 422 23.31 2.13 1.65
N MET A 423 23.98 1.09 1.17
CA MET A 423 23.69 0.46 -0.14
C MET A 423 23.17 -0.94 0.11
N TRP A 424 22.26 -1.41 -0.76
CA TRP A 424 21.80 -2.79 -0.74
C TRP A 424 21.68 -3.37 -2.14
N ALA A 425 21.73 -4.69 -2.19
CA ALA A 425 21.33 -5.49 -3.35
C ALA A 425 20.45 -6.64 -2.88
N ALA A 426 19.41 -6.99 -3.63
CA ALA A 426 18.47 -8.04 -3.28
C ALA A 426 18.12 -8.91 -4.49
N ALA A 427 17.85 -10.20 -4.23
CA ALA A 427 17.27 -11.14 -5.17
C ALA A 427 16.20 -11.96 -4.44
N SER A 428 14.96 -11.88 -4.90
CA SER A 428 13.80 -12.43 -4.17
C SER A 428 12.83 -13.10 -5.12
N ARG A 429 12.03 -14.04 -4.63
CA ARG A 429 10.94 -14.68 -5.37
C ARG A 429 9.62 -14.53 -4.63
N ALA A 430 8.56 -14.25 -5.39
CA ALA A 430 7.18 -14.19 -4.89
C ALA A 430 6.21 -14.84 -5.87
N ILE A 431 5.01 -15.11 -5.36
CA ILE A 431 3.87 -15.59 -6.16
C ILE A 431 2.63 -14.73 -5.88
N ARG A 432 1.71 -14.70 -6.85
CA ARG A 432 0.29 -14.41 -6.62
C ARG A 432 -0.45 -15.75 -6.58
N SER A 433 -1.10 -16.01 -5.47
CA SER A 433 -1.96 -17.17 -5.29
C SER A 433 -3.13 -17.14 -6.28
N PRO A 434 -3.53 -18.28 -6.86
CA PRO A 434 -4.83 -18.39 -7.52
C PRO A 434 -5.97 -18.08 -6.55
N THR A 435 -7.14 -17.79 -7.09
CA THR A 435 -8.32 -17.38 -6.32
C THR A 435 -9.57 -18.08 -6.85
N PRO A 436 -10.68 -18.07 -6.12
CA PRO A 436 -11.98 -18.50 -6.66
C PRO A 436 -12.33 -17.81 -7.99
N PHE A 437 -11.92 -16.55 -8.19
CA PHE A 437 -12.14 -15.85 -9.46
C PHE A 437 -11.30 -16.44 -10.60
N ASP A 438 -10.12 -16.97 -10.34
CA ASP A 438 -9.30 -17.65 -11.35
C ASP A 438 -9.78 -19.09 -11.62
N ASP A 439 -10.29 -19.78 -10.59
CA ASP A 439 -10.51 -21.23 -10.61
C ASP A 439 -11.98 -21.63 -10.76
N GLU A 440 -12.90 -20.90 -10.11
CA GLU A 440 -14.29 -21.31 -9.86
C GLU A 440 -15.36 -20.40 -10.50
N VAL A 441 -14.97 -19.26 -11.08
CA VAL A 441 -15.92 -18.30 -11.67
C VAL A 441 -16.60 -18.86 -12.91
N VAL A 442 -17.89 -18.55 -13.06
CA VAL A 442 -18.66 -18.80 -14.29
C VAL A 442 -19.47 -17.56 -14.62
N GLU A 443 -19.11 -16.90 -15.72
CA GLU A 443 -19.85 -15.74 -16.22
C GLU A 443 -20.75 -16.12 -17.39
N LYS A 444 -21.97 -15.59 -17.39
CA LYS A 444 -23.00 -15.91 -18.38
C LYS A 444 -23.58 -14.65 -19.01
N VAL A 445 -23.85 -14.75 -20.31
CA VAL A 445 -24.68 -13.79 -21.06
C VAL A 445 -25.93 -14.55 -21.53
N GLY A 446 -27.03 -14.37 -20.80
CA GLY A 446 -28.21 -15.20 -20.97
C GLY A 446 -27.91 -16.69 -20.68
N PRO A 447 -28.24 -17.63 -21.59
CA PRO A 447 -27.98 -19.05 -21.37
C PRO A 447 -26.52 -19.47 -21.69
N PHE A 448 -25.70 -18.56 -22.23
CA PHE A 448 -24.36 -18.88 -22.71
C PHE A 448 -23.31 -18.57 -21.65
N THR A 449 -22.42 -19.54 -21.36
CA THR A 449 -21.22 -19.26 -20.57
C THR A 449 -20.24 -18.45 -21.43
N TYR A 450 -19.94 -17.25 -20.96
CA TYR A 450 -19.01 -16.34 -21.61
C TYR A 450 -17.56 -16.61 -21.15
N LEU A 451 -17.34 -16.65 -19.84
CA LEU A 451 -16.05 -16.90 -19.20
C LEU A 451 -16.22 -17.98 -18.13
N ALA A 452 -15.23 -18.85 -17.99
CA ALA A 452 -15.17 -19.83 -16.92
C ALA A 452 -13.79 -19.82 -16.27
N GLY A 453 -13.74 -20.16 -14.99
CA GLY A 453 -12.53 -20.42 -14.24
C GLY A 453 -11.77 -21.64 -14.79
N ASN A 454 -10.60 -21.86 -14.24
CA ASN A 454 -9.71 -22.90 -14.68
C ASN A 454 -9.00 -23.58 -13.50
N THR A 455 -9.47 -24.75 -13.10
CA THR A 455 -8.89 -25.55 -11.99
C THR A 455 -7.44 -26.00 -12.21
N GLN A 456 -6.82 -25.65 -13.33
CA GLN A 456 -5.41 -25.83 -13.62
C GLN A 456 -4.67 -24.48 -13.69
N PHE A 457 -5.30 -23.42 -13.21
CA PHE A 457 -4.65 -22.11 -13.15
C PHE A 457 -3.48 -22.19 -12.17
N ARG A 458 -2.33 -21.67 -12.60
CA ARG A 458 -1.09 -21.71 -11.83
C ARG A 458 -0.83 -20.36 -11.15
N PRO A 459 -0.10 -20.35 -10.02
CA PRO A 459 0.36 -19.10 -9.43
C PRO A 459 1.15 -18.27 -10.44
N GLU A 460 0.86 -16.99 -10.52
CA GLU A 460 1.75 -16.06 -11.20
C GLU A 460 3.02 -15.90 -10.37
N GLN A 461 4.17 -15.78 -11.01
CA GLN A 461 5.47 -15.79 -10.34
C GLN A 461 6.27 -14.55 -10.70
N VAL A 462 7.06 -14.05 -9.76
CA VAL A 462 8.07 -13.03 -10.00
C VAL A 462 9.40 -13.43 -9.38
N THR A 463 10.49 -13.20 -10.12
CA THR A 463 11.85 -13.15 -9.59
C THR A 463 12.34 -11.72 -9.73
N ALA A 464 12.58 -11.06 -8.61
CA ALA A 464 12.95 -9.66 -8.55
C ALA A 464 14.43 -9.49 -8.20
N TYR A 465 15.07 -8.53 -8.85
CA TYR A 465 16.42 -8.06 -8.56
C TYR A 465 16.37 -6.56 -8.27
N GLU A 466 17.00 -6.15 -7.20
CA GLU A 466 17.03 -4.75 -6.78
C GLU A 466 18.44 -4.34 -6.35
N ILE A 467 18.82 -3.12 -6.65
CA ILE A 467 19.98 -2.44 -6.06
C ILE A 467 19.56 -1.03 -5.68
N GLY A 468 19.94 -0.60 -4.49
CA GLY A 468 19.57 0.74 -4.05
C GLY A 468 20.58 1.36 -3.09
N THR A 469 20.35 2.63 -2.83
CA THR A 469 21.10 3.40 -1.84
C THR A 469 20.17 4.36 -1.10
N ARG A 470 20.42 4.53 0.18
CA ARG A 470 19.82 5.57 1.01
C ARG A 470 20.94 6.35 1.67
N ALA A 471 20.90 7.67 1.54
CA ALA A 471 21.96 8.54 2.03
C ALA A 471 21.41 9.82 2.65
N GLN A 472 22.10 10.31 3.67
CA GLN A 472 21.92 11.62 4.25
C GLN A 472 23.23 12.42 4.10
N PRO A 473 23.48 13.02 2.91
CA PRO A 473 24.73 13.70 2.61
C PRO A 473 24.95 14.97 3.45
N SER A 474 23.90 15.53 3.99
CA SER A 474 23.94 16.64 4.95
C SER A 474 22.78 16.53 5.95
N PRO A 475 22.81 17.25 7.08
CA PRO A 475 21.67 17.30 8.00
C PRO A 475 20.35 17.74 7.35
N ASP A 476 20.44 18.49 6.25
CA ASP A 476 19.31 19.12 5.56
C ASP A 476 18.85 18.36 4.31
N VAL A 477 19.52 17.26 3.93
CA VAL A 477 19.21 16.50 2.69
C VAL A 477 19.20 15.01 2.97
N SER A 478 18.12 14.33 2.62
CA SER A 478 18.06 12.87 2.53
C SER A 478 17.67 12.44 1.13
N LEU A 479 18.18 11.29 0.69
CA LEU A 479 17.96 10.72 -0.64
C LEU A 479 17.83 9.21 -0.54
N SER A 480 16.89 8.63 -1.28
CA SER A 480 16.76 7.19 -1.53
C SER A 480 16.56 6.94 -3.01
N VAL A 481 17.32 6.00 -3.56
CA VAL A 481 17.21 5.59 -4.97
C VAL A 481 17.32 4.08 -5.05
N ALA A 482 16.38 3.45 -5.75
CA ALA A 482 16.40 2.02 -6.03
C ALA A 482 16.19 1.77 -7.53
N ALA A 483 17.02 0.93 -8.12
CA ALA A 483 16.81 0.39 -9.46
C ALA A 483 16.38 -1.08 -9.34
N PHE A 484 15.40 -1.48 -10.12
CA PHE A 484 14.82 -2.82 -10.06
C PHE A 484 14.66 -3.45 -11.43
N CYS A 485 14.65 -4.79 -11.45
CA CYS A 485 14.26 -5.62 -12.58
C CYS A 485 13.46 -6.83 -12.04
N ASN A 486 12.20 -6.91 -12.42
CA ASN A 486 11.28 -7.96 -12.02
C ASN A 486 10.98 -8.83 -13.24
N VAL A 487 11.24 -10.13 -13.16
CA VAL A 487 10.96 -11.10 -14.23
C VAL A 487 9.74 -11.91 -13.83
N TYR A 488 8.67 -11.76 -14.62
CA TYR A 488 7.39 -12.41 -14.37
C TYR A 488 7.21 -13.63 -15.26
N ASP A 489 6.57 -14.64 -14.71
CA ASP A 489 6.20 -15.86 -15.40
C ASP A 489 4.78 -16.28 -15.02
N ASP A 490 4.12 -17.05 -15.89
CA ASP A 490 2.75 -17.56 -15.70
C ASP A 490 1.70 -16.47 -15.46
N LEU A 491 1.87 -15.26 -16.02
CA LEU A 491 0.90 -14.16 -15.91
C LEU A 491 -0.44 -14.56 -16.52
N ARG A 492 -1.52 -14.08 -15.92
CA ARG A 492 -2.91 -14.38 -16.31
C ARG A 492 -3.21 -13.93 -17.73
N THR A 493 -3.91 -14.78 -18.45
CA THR A 493 -4.41 -14.53 -19.81
C THR A 493 -5.84 -15.02 -19.97
N ILE A 494 -6.50 -14.54 -21.03
CA ILE A 494 -7.82 -15.02 -21.44
C ILE A 494 -7.64 -15.90 -22.67
N GLU A 495 -8.11 -17.15 -22.58
CA GLU A 495 -7.86 -18.20 -23.58
C GLU A 495 -9.16 -18.83 -24.09
N HIS A 496 -9.15 -19.29 -25.34
CA HIS A 496 -10.16 -20.21 -25.85
C HIS A 496 -9.55 -21.63 -25.95
N ARG A 497 -10.27 -22.64 -25.46
CA ARG A 497 -9.76 -24.03 -25.43
C ARG A 497 -10.19 -24.92 -26.58
N VAL A 498 -11.28 -24.55 -27.26
CA VAL A 498 -11.90 -25.43 -28.24
C VAL A 498 -11.67 -24.89 -29.64
N ALA A 499 -10.95 -25.62 -30.46
CA ALA A 499 -10.60 -25.27 -31.83
C ALA A 499 -11.82 -24.94 -32.75
N LYS A 500 -13.04 -25.29 -32.33
CA LYS A 500 -14.29 -25.06 -33.09
C LYS A 500 -15.33 -24.20 -32.38
N SER A 501 -15.06 -23.72 -31.16
CA SER A 501 -15.95 -22.85 -30.39
C SER A 501 -15.16 -21.71 -29.77
N PHE A 502 -15.60 -20.49 -30.00
CA PHE A 502 -14.98 -19.30 -29.40
C PHE A 502 -15.27 -19.23 -27.89
N PHE A 503 -16.46 -19.65 -27.48
CA PHE A 503 -16.89 -19.65 -26.08
C PHE A 503 -17.04 -21.08 -25.52
N PRO A 504 -16.92 -21.26 -24.18
CA PRO A 504 -16.51 -20.25 -23.20
C PRO A 504 -15.03 -19.90 -23.28
N LEU A 505 -14.70 -18.67 -22.89
CA LEU A 505 -13.34 -18.26 -22.58
C LEU A 505 -12.92 -18.82 -21.21
N TYR A 506 -11.62 -18.94 -20.99
CA TYR A 506 -11.04 -19.46 -19.75
C TYR A 506 -9.84 -18.63 -19.31
N TRP A 507 -9.61 -18.58 -18.01
CA TRP A 507 -8.35 -18.08 -17.49
C TRP A 507 -7.19 -19.02 -17.83
N GLY A 508 -6.06 -18.43 -18.22
CA GLY A 508 -4.81 -19.14 -18.54
C GLY A 508 -3.59 -18.41 -17.99
N ASN A 509 -2.41 -19.03 -18.15
CA ASN A 509 -1.11 -18.51 -17.70
C ASN A 509 -0.12 -18.44 -18.86
N LEU A 510 -0.52 -17.85 -19.99
CA LEU A 510 0.26 -17.86 -21.22
C LEU A 510 0.91 -16.51 -21.57
N MET A 511 1.22 -15.70 -20.54
CA MET A 511 1.99 -14.46 -20.68
C MET A 511 3.18 -14.48 -19.72
N ARG A 512 4.27 -13.80 -20.11
CA ARG A 512 5.46 -13.57 -19.30
C ARG A 512 6.12 -12.26 -19.71
N GLY A 513 7.08 -11.81 -18.92
CA GLY A 513 7.87 -10.61 -19.28
C GLY A 513 8.65 -10.05 -18.14
N ASP A 514 9.06 -8.81 -18.28
CA ASP A 514 9.81 -8.08 -17.26
C ASP A 514 9.28 -6.66 -17.06
N THR A 515 9.37 -6.18 -15.82
CA THR A 515 9.33 -4.75 -15.52
C THR A 515 10.67 -4.31 -14.97
N PHE A 516 11.11 -3.13 -15.37
CA PHE A 516 12.33 -2.55 -14.83
C PHE A 516 12.17 -1.03 -14.71
N GLY A 517 12.91 -0.46 -13.77
CA GLY A 517 12.73 0.96 -13.50
C GLY A 517 13.57 1.49 -12.36
N ILE A 518 13.23 2.70 -11.96
CA ILE A 518 13.89 3.43 -10.88
C ILE A 518 12.82 4.10 -10.03
N ASP A 519 12.92 3.90 -8.73
CA ASP A 519 12.23 4.66 -7.69
C ASP A 519 13.25 5.61 -7.04
N ALA A 520 12.93 6.90 -6.96
CA ALA A 520 13.81 7.87 -6.33
C ALA A 520 12.99 8.92 -5.57
N TRP A 521 13.40 9.24 -4.34
CA TRP A 521 12.81 10.29 -3.54
C TRP A 521 13.82 10.89 -2.57
N GLY A 522 13.48 12.04 -2.04
CA GLY A 522 14.31 12.69 -1.04
C GLY A 522 13.56 13.76 -0.27
N ASN A 523 14.23 14.29 0.74
CA ASN A 523 13.76 15.46 1.49
C ASN A 523 14.89 16.48 1.50
N TRP A 524 14.52 17.73 1.28
CA TRP A 524 15.41 18.87 1.39
C TRP A 524 14.82 19.92 2.33
N GLN A 525 15.42 20.07 3.50
CA GLN A 525 15.12 21.14 4.44
C GLN A 525 15.83 22.41 3.95
N ILE A 526 15.11 23.27 3.21
CA ILE A 526 15.68 24.50 2.61
C ILE A 526 16.12 25.44 3.72
N ASN A 527 15.30 25.54 4.76
CA ASN A 527 15.56 26.27 5.98
C ASN A 527 14.66 25.73 7.09
N ASN A 528 14.71 26.28 8.31
CA ASN A 528 13.97 25.79 9.48
C ASN A 528 12.43 25.85 9.37
N TRP A 529 11.87 26.55 8.38
CA TRP A 529 10.43 26.67 8.18
C TRP A 529 9.92 26.08 6.86
N TRP A 530 10.80 25.65 5.93
CA TRP A 530 10.41 25.17 4.61
C TRP A 530 11.14 23.88 4.21
N ARG A 531 10.39 22.83 3.89
CA ARG A 531 10.86 21.54 3.39
C ARG A 531 10.25 21.24 2.02
N LEU A 532 11.06 20.72 1.10
CA LEU A 532 10.65 20.12 -0.16
C LEU A 532 10.90 18.61 -0.13
N SER A 533 9.92 17.86 -0.63
CA SER A 533 10.00 16.40 -0.74
C SER A 533 9.66 15.97 -2.17
N PRO A 534 10.65 15.94 -3.09
CA PRO A 534 10.48 15.42 -4.43
C PRO A 534 10.49 13.88 -4.44
N GLY A 535 9.75 13.31 -5.38
CA GLY A 535 9.79 11.89 -5.67
C GLY A 535 9.43 11.59 -7.11
N VAL A 536 10.00 10.52 -7.66
CA VAL A 536 9.74 10.06 -9.03
C VAL A 536 9.87 8.55 -9.12
N THR A 537 8.94 7.95 -9.83
CA THR A 537 9.04 6.57 -10.30
C THR A 537 9.01 6.56 -11.82
N TRP A 538 9.93 5.82 -12.39
CA TRP A 538 9.93 5.48 -13.80
C TRP A 538 9.95 3.96 -13.94
N VAL A 539 8.99 3.41 -14.73
CA VAL A 539 8.83 1.98 -14.94
C VAL A 539 8.62 1.70 -16.42
N ARG A 540 9.15 0.60 -16.88
CA ARG A 540 8.89 0.07 -18.21
C ARG A 540 8.52 -1.40 -18.15
N GLU A 541 7.43 -1.75 -18.81
CA GLU A 541 6.93 -3.11 -18.94
C GLU A 541 7.27 -3.66 -20.33
N ARG A 542 7.68 -4.92 -20.37
CA ARG A 542 7.91 -5.69 -21.60
C ARG A 542 7.29 -7.05 -21.42
N LEU A 543 6.10 -7.22 -21.95
CA LEU A 543 5.34 -8.45 -21.84
C LEU A 543 5.30 -9.16 -23.20
N GLU A 544 5.21 -10.49 -23.19
CA GLU A 544 5.05 -11.30 -24.38
C GLU A 544 4.15 -12.51 -24.12
N PHE A 545 3.38 -12.88 -25.12
CA PHE A 545 2.61 -14.13 -25.08
C PHE A 545 3.52 -15.34 -25.28
N ARG A 546 3.23 -16.39 -24.57
CA ARG A 546 3.81 -17.71 -24.84
C ARG A 546 3.21 -18.35 -26.09
N ALA A 547 3.91 -19.31 -26.68
CA ALA A 547 3.39 -20.07 -27.80
C ALA A 547 2.08 -20.78 -27.40
N GLY A 548 1.07 -20.64 -28.22
CA GLY A 548 -0.26 -21.22 -28.01
C GLY A 548 -1.26 -20.31 -27.30
N ALA A 549 -0.88 -19.12 -26.88
CA ALA A 549 -1.81 -18.14 -26.33
C ALA A 549 -2.81 -17.64 -27.37
N SER A 550 -4.03 -17.42 -26.94
CA SER A 550 -5.13 -16.95 -27.80
C SER A 550 -5.00 -15.49 -28.23
N GLN A 551 -4.29 -14.66 -27.48
CA GLN A 551 -3.99 -13.23 -27.74
C GLN A 551 -5.25 -12.40 -28.03
N LEU A 552 -6.36 -12.64 -27.32
CA LEU A 552 -7.67 -12.07 -27.60
C LEU A 552 -7.72 -10.56 -27.36
N LEU A 553 -7.08 -10.06 -26.31
CA LEU A 553 -7.10 -8.66 -25.89
C LEU A 553 -5.72 -7.97 -26.00
N GLY A 554 -4.75 -8.60 -26.65
CA GLY A 554 -3.39 -8.07 -26.73
C GLY A 554 -2.63 -8.13 -25.40
N ILE A 555 -1.46 -7.51 -25.35
CA ILE A 555 -0.58 -7.48 -24.17
C ILE A 555 -1.25 -6.72 -23.00
N ALA A 556 -2.01 -5.67 -23.31
CA ALA A 556 -2.69 -4.84 -22.32
C ALA A 556 -3.71 -5.60 -21.44
N GLN A 557 -4.03 -6.87 -21.75
CA GLN A 557 -4.86 -7.68 -20.86
C GLN A 557 -4.22 -7.90 -19.47
N ALA A 558 -2.91 -7.79 -19.32
CA ALA A 558 -2.24 -7.88 -18.02
C ALA A 558 -2.37 -6.58 -17.22
N ALA A 559 -1.98 -5.47 -17.83
CA ALA A 559 -2.13 -4.11 -17.32
C ALA A 559 -1.67 -3.11 -18.39
N ASP A 560 -2.04 -1.85 -18.23
CA ASP A 560 -1.49 -0.73 -18.98
C ASP A 560 -1.23 0.41 -18.00
N ASP A 561 0.00 0.56 -17.56
CA ASP A 561 0.40 1.52 -16.54
C ASP A 561 1.14 2.72 -17.15
N PRO A 562 1.03 3.92 -16.55
CA PRO A 562 1.84 5.05 -16.97
C PRO A 562 3.32 4.75 -16.72
N SER A 563 4.17 5.05 -17.70
CA SER A 563 5.62 4.77 -17.61
C SER A 563 6.34 5.63 -16.57
N SER A 564 5.68 6.66 -16.04
CA SER A 564 6.27 7.54 -15.02
C SER A 564 5.21 8.27 -14.22
N HIS A 565 5.50 8.49 -12.95
CA HIS A 565 4.78 9.44 -12.10
C HIS A 565 5.79 10.16 -11.20
N ALA A 566 5.41 11.34 -10.75
CA ALA A 566 6.25 12.15 -9.87
C ALA A 566 5.41 12.94 -8.88
N THR A 567 5.97 13.21 -7.71
CA THR A 567 5.38 14.03 -6.66
C THR A 567 6.38 15.11 -6.22
N LEU A 568 5.84 16.27 -5.87
CA LEU A 568 6.60 17.33 -5.22
C LEU A 568 5.75 17.89 -4.10
N THR A 569 6.11 17.58 -2.86
CA THR A 569 5.43 18.15 -1.68
C THR A 569 6.27 19.29 -1.12
N SER A 570 5.61 20.44 -0.92
CA SER A 570 6.16 21.63 -0.28
C SER A 570 5.44 21.85 1.04
N SER A 571 6.19 21.87 2.14
CA SER A 571 5.64 22.01 3.47
C SER A 571 6.29 23.19 4.17
N MET A 572 5.47 24.14 4.60
CA MET A 572 5.93 25.41 5.20
C MET A 572 5.32 25.61 6.59
N ASN A 573 6.16 25.98 7.56
CA ASN A 573 5.74 26.51 8.85
C ASN A 573 5.80 28.04 8.77
N LEU A 574 4.67 28.69 8.88
CA LEU A 574 4.55 30.13 8.75
C LEU A 574 4.40 30.79 10.14
N PRO A 575 4.62 32.12 10.28
CA PRO A 575 4.39 32.83 11.52
C PRO A 575 2.97 32.64 12.08
N HIS A 576 2.78 32.92 13.37
CA HIS A 576 1.49 32.87 14.06
C HIS A 576 0.88 31.44 14.12
N HIS A 577 1.73 30.40 14.26
CA HIS A 577 1.29 29.02 14.36
C HIS A 577 0.46 28.55 13.15
N THR A 578 0.80 29.03 11.97
CA THR A 578 0.15 28.59 10.74
C THR A 578 1.07 27.72 9.90
N SER A 579 0.49 26.90 9.04
CA SER A 579 1.21 26.09 8.05
C SER A 579 0.58 26.23 6.68
N PHE A 580 1.39 26.09 5.65
CA PHE A 580 0.92 25.95 4.28
C PHE A 580 1.63 24.76 3.64
N ASP A 581 0.85 23.82 3.13
CA ASP A 581 1.32 22.60 2.53
C ASP A 581 0.71 22.46 1.13
N ALA A 582 1.52 22.06 0.15
CA ALA A 582 1.05 21.85 -1.21
C ALA A 582 1.73 20.60 -1.79
N SER A 583 0.96 19.78 -2.48
CA SER A 583 1.44 18.59 -3.17
C SER A 583 1.07 18.68 -4.65
N LEU A 584 2.08 18.69 -5.51
CA LEU A 584 1.92 18.61 -6.96
C LEU A 584 2.24 17.17 -7.39
N ARG A 585 1.31 16.53 -8.08
CA ARG A 585 1.44 15.19 -8.64
C ARG A 585 1.39 15.26 -10.16
N TYR A 586 2.30 14.54 -10.81
CA TYR A 586 2.31 14.26 -12.24
C TYR A 586 2.12 12.77 -12.47
N VAL A 587 1.24 12.41 -13.41
CA VAL A 587 1.06 11.03 -13.88
C VAL A 587 1.19 11.02 -15.39
N GLY A 588 2.02 10.12 -15.91
CA GLY A 588 2.26 9.93 -17.33
C GLY A 588 1.02 9.43 -18.07
N ALA A 589 1.07 9.46 -19.39
CA ALA A 589 -0.03 8.98 -20.21
C ALA A 589 -0.21 7.46 -20.06
N LEU A 590 -1.47 7.01 -20.13
CA LEU A 590 -1.83 5.61 -20.35
C LEU A 590 -2.05 5.43 -21.85
N PRO A 591 -1.21 4.65 -22.57
CA PRO A 591 -1.34 4.45 -24.00
C PRO A 591 -2.65 3.77 -24.40
N GLU A 592 -3.07 2.79 -23.60
CA GLU A 592 -4.32 2.05 -23.72
C GLU A 592 -4.97 2.00 -22.33
N PRO A 593 -6.13 2.57 -22.09
CA PRO A 593 -7.18 3.00 -23.00
C PRO A 593 -7.07 4.44 -23.53
N GLY A 594 -5.89 5.05 -23.52
CA GLY A 594 -5.67 6.32 -24.21
C GLY A 594 -5.93 7.57 -23.36
N LEU A 595 -5.45 7.58 -22.11
CA LEU A 595 -5.49 8.76 -21.24
C LEU A 595 -4.21 9.58 -21.41
N GLN A 596 -4.34 10.90 -21.59
CA GLN A 596 -3.20 11.81 -21.62
C GLN A 596 -2.61 11.99 -20.21
N HIS A 597 -1.34 12.38 -20.14
CA HIS A 597 -0.71 12.77 -18.87
C HIS A 597 -1.47 13.92 -18.21
N TYR A 598 -1.46 13.95 -16.89
CA TYR A 598 -2.10 15.02 -16.13
C TYR A 598 -1.24 15.48 -14.94
N TYR A 599 -1.58 16.66 -14.44
CA TYR A 599 -1.03 17.22 -13.20
C TYR A 599 -2.18 17.47 -12.24
N GLU A 600 -1.95 17.23 -10.98
CA GLU A 600 -2.90 17.50 -9.91
C GLU A 600 -2.20 18.26 -8.79
N LEU A 601 -2.88 19.28 -8.25
CA LEU A 601 -2.40 20.10 -7.15
C LEU A 601 -3.40 20.04 -6.01
N ASP A 602 -2.92 19.64 -4.84
CA ASP A 602 -3.61 19.73 -3.58
C ASP A 602 -2.89 20.72 -2.68
N ALA A 603 -3.65 21.45 -1.86
CA ALA A 603 -3.08 22.40 -0.92
C ALA A 603 -3.87 22.44 0.38
N ARG A 604 -3.18 22.73 1.48
CA ARG A 604 -3.78 22.88 2.82
C ARG A 604 -3.17 24.07 3.54
N TYR A 605 -4.02 24.90 4.13
CA TYR A 605 -3.65 25.93 5.09
C TYR A 605 -4.13 25.51 6.48
N GLY A 606 -3.20 25.37 7.42
CA GLY A 606 -3.46 25.00 8.80
C GLY A 606 -3.20 26.14 9.76
N TRP A 607 -4.00 26.23 10.83
CA TRP A 607 -3.85 27.21 11.89
C TRP A 607 -4.04 26.55 13.26
N GLN A 608 -2.96 26.47 14.02
CA GLN A 608 -2.99 26.05 15.43
C GLN A 608 -3.44 27.23 16.30
N VAL A 609 -4.76 27.32 16.52
CA VAL A 609 -5.39 28.42 17.27
C VAL A 609 -4.97 28.39 18.74
N SER A 610 -4.79 27.19 19.30
CA SER A 610 -4.28 26.95 20.66
C SER A 610 -3.67 25.52 20.70
N GLU A 611 -3.03 25.17 21.81
CA GLU A 611 -2.52 23.79 22.01
C GLU A 611 -3.61 22.70 21.84
N LYS A 612 -4.88 23.07 21.98
CA LYS A 612 -6.02 22.16 21.93
C LYS A 612 -6.83 22.24 20.64
N VAL A 613 -6.72 23.31 19.87
CA VAL A 613 -7.57 23.57 18.70
C VAL A 613 -6.71 23.82 17.47
N ASN A 614 -6.94 23.01 16.46
CA ASN A 614 -6.38 23.19 15.12
C ASN A 614 -7.52 23.35 14.11
N LEU A 615 -7.41 24.35 13.25
CA LEU A 615 -8.31 24.60 12.13
C LEU A 615 -7.55 24.43 10.82
N SER A 616 -8.20 23.93 9.79
CA SER A 616 -7.59 23.90 8.47
C SER A 616 -8.60 24.12 7.35
N LEU A 617 -8.07 24.60 6.22
CA LEU A 617 -8.76 24.70 4.95
C LEU A 617 -7.92 23.98 3.93
N SER A 618 -8.49 22.98 3.27
CA SER A 618 -7.82 22.19 2.24
C SER A 618 -8.60 22.25 0.93
N GLY A 619 -7.86 22.10 -0.18
CA GLY A 619 -8.43 21.97 -1.51
C GLY A 619 -7.70 20.88 -2.28
N THR A 620 -8.44 20.06 -2.98
CA THR A 620 -7.93 19.00 -3.85
C THR A 620 -8.34 19.25 -5.30
N ASN A 621 -7.55 18.72 -6.25
CA ASN A 621 -7.74 18.91 -7.68
C ASN A 621 -7.84 20.39 -8.08
N LEU A 622 -6.94 21.23 -7.55
CA LEU A 622 -7.03 22.69 -7.71
C LEU A 622 -6.72 23.18 -9.13
N LEU A 623 -5.98 22.41 -9.94
CA LEU A 623 -5.62 22.78 -11.31
C LEU A 623 -6.78 22.63 -12.30
N HIS A 624 -7.74 21.74 -11.99
CA HIS A 624 -8.83 21.40 -12.88
C HIS A 624 -10.19 21.55 -12.18
N GLU A 625 -11.23 21.91 -12.90
CA GLU A 625 -12.60 21.81 -12.37
C GLU A 625 -12.98 20.34 -12.17
N ARG A 626 -12.51 19.49 -13.09
CA ARG A 626 -12.65 18.03 -13.08
C ARG A 626 -11.56 17.39 -13.94
N HIS A 627 -11.14 16.21 -13.59
CA HIS A 627 -10.24 15.36 -14.38
C HIS A 627 -10.59 13.88 -14.19
N THR A 628 -10.08 13.02 -15.05
CA THR A 628 -10.22 11.57 -14.92
C THR A 628 -8.85 10.93 -14.79
N GLU A 629 -8.75 9.89 -13.97
CA GLU A 629 -7.56 9.09 -13.79
C GLU A 629 -7.64 7.74 -14.52
N LEU A 630 -8.86 7.34 -14.93
CA LEU A 630 -9.13 6.23 -15.83
C LEU A 630 -10.29 6.61 -16.75
N PRO A 631 -10.22 6.40 -18.07
CA PRO A 631 -11.27 6.87 -18.96
C PRO A 631 -12.55 6.05 -18.84
N ALA A 632 -13.68 6.69 -19.19
CA ALA A 632 -14.97 6.03 -19.24
C ALA A 632 -14.96 4.79 -20.15
N PRO A 633 -15.68 3.72 -19.83
CA PRO A 633 -16.65 3.60 -18.73
C PRO A 633 -16.04 3.15 -17.40
N PHE A 634 -14.72 3.08 -17.26
CA PHE A 634 -14.02 2.45 -16.15
C PHE A 634 -13.61 3.43 -15.04
N GLY A 635 -13.71 4.73 -15.30
CA GLY A 635 -13.43 5.78 -14.33
C GLY A 635 -14.36 6.96 -14.48
N GLU A 636 -14.71 7.54 -13.35
CA GLU A 636 -15.50 8.75 -13.25
C GLU A 636 -14.60 9.99 -13.15
N GLN A 637 -15.19 11.19 -13.23
CA GLN A 637 -14.44 12.43 -13.14
C GLN A 637 -14.36 12.94 -11.71
N ILE A 638 -13.15 13.11 -11.22
CA ILE A 638 -12.84 13.70 -9.93
C ILE A 638 -13.05 15.21 -10.02
N THR A 639 -13.93 15.75 -9.19
CA THR A 639 -14.23 17.18 -9.15
C THR A 639 -13.31 17.90 -8.17
N ARG A 640 -13.10 19.22 -8.40
CA ARG A 640 -12.42 20.07 -7.42
C ARG A 640 -13.15 20.06 -6.10
N SER A 641 -12.41 19.82 -5.00
CA SER A 641 -12.98 19.84 -3.66
C SER A 641 -12.33 20.91 -2.79
N VAL A 642 -13.14 21.46 -1.88
CA VAL A 642 -12.68 22.36 -0.80
C VAL A 642 -13.35 21.91 0.48
N MET A 643 -12.56 21.81 1.56
CA MET A 643 -13.00 21.32 2.85
C MET A 643 -12.40 22.16 3.98
N ALA A 644 -13.21 22.52 4.97
CA ALA A 644 -12.78 23.08 6.25
C ALA A 644 -12.83 21.99 7.33
N GLU A 645 -11.83 21.98 8.21
CA GLU A 645 -11.71 20.99 9.28
C GLU A 645 -11.38 21.67 10.60
N ALA A 646 -11.92 21.15 11.67
CA ALA A 646 -11.65 21.57 13.04
C ALA A 646 -11.33 20.35 13.93
N ARG A 647 -10.19 20.37 14.57
CA ARG A 647 -9.71 19.33 15.51
C ARG A 647 -9.59 19.92 16.90
N TRP A 648 -10.13 19.23 17.88
CA TRP A 648 -10.14 19.67 19.26
C TRP A 648 -9.71 18.56 20.23
N LYS A 649 -8.69 18.87 21.05
CA LYS A 649 -8.20 18.03 22.16
C LYS A 649 -8.64 18.64 23.50
N PHE A 650 -9.10 17.80 24.43
CA PHE A 650 -9.55 18.25 25.76
C PHE A 650 -8.59 17.81 26.86
#